data_b868baefd831ea78dd636087912b9975
#
_entry.id   b868baefd831ea78dd636087912b9975
#
_cell.length_a   1.000
_cell.length_b   1.000
_cell.length_c   1.000
_cell.angle_alpha   90.00
_cell.angle_beta   90.00
_cell.angle_gamma   90.00
#
_symmetry.space_group_name_H-M   'P 1'
#
loop_
_entity.id
_entity.type
_entity.pdbx_description
1 polymer ?
#
loop_
_entity_poly.entity_id
_entity_poly.type
_entity_poly.pdbx_seq_one_letter_code
_entity_poly.pdbx_strand_id
1 'polypeptide(L)'
;MSSAADSLAKTTRPTAFLSYARGDQERAERLATALGQAGVEVWWDTLIEGGAEFTKSIEAAINRADAVVVAWSQRAVGSDWVLDEASRGRDLHKLVPVSLDGTEPPMGFRRYQTVDLRPWLAGEDTRAIGRIVAGIVSPPRRDDATEAPPVVRRDPGREAPAPAAISAVRLSRRRALRLGAGLAIGAVAGFAALRSGVLHRLLPSRGNSVAVLPFLNLSGDPGQGYFSEGLAEEVRATLARDVRLLVMAQASSAHFKDRETTATSIAEQLGVAYLLSGSVRRSGEVVRVAADLIDGDSGFSRWSQTFERRIDDVFAVQREIATTVADALVARVEGGDAAGESRDTDHAAAGGTMSMAAYDAYLRGRALYDLSVDEASERAALAQFDTAITLDSHYAAAHAARARTLTAIANQYGDVTSRGALYDEAVVAAERAIDLAPEFADAYSTLGYTLFQGRLDARGARDPFERSAKLGAGEATVLARYAQYSARIGNDAAAGPAMKRALILDRLNPLIYRAAASIEYAARRYAESLPALRQALIMNPKMSRAHAAIGDALLMLGRLDEARGEYTAEPVDDFRLAGLAIVERRLGNARAAREACDRLVAELADRVLYQQGQVYAQWGERTRALDQLERARSVGDSGLIYARNDPLLDPLRDEPRFAKLLQSLGFA
;
A
#
# COMPACT_ATOMS: atom_id res chain seq x y z
N MET A 1 56.17 46.30 -17.00
CA MET A 1 56.85 45.52 -15.94
C MET A 1 55.73 44.89 -15.10
N SER A 2 55.47 43.72 -15.44
CA SER A 2 55.72 42.51 -14.66
C SER A 2 54.74 42.35 -13.47
N SER A 3 53.80 41.46 -13.56
CA SER A 3 53.76 40.25 -12.77
C SER A 3 52.69 39.33 -13.27
N ALA A 4 53.08 38.38 -14.11
CA ALA A 4 52.41 37.10 -14.26
C ALA A 4 53.11 36.17 -13.24
N ALA A 5 52.37 35.64 -12.30
CA ALA A 5 52.65 34.41 -11.56
C ALA A 5 51.63 34.31 -10.41
N ASP A 6 50.80 33.39 -10.45
CA ASP A 6 50.57 32.24 -9.58
C ASP A 6 49.13 31.74 -9.71
N SER A 7 48.90 30.96 -10.77
CA SER A 7 47.77 30.03 -10.81
C SER A 7 48.34 28.62 -10.64
N LEU A 8 48.71 28.27 -9.42
CA LEU A 8 48.95 26.89 -9.00
C LEU A 8 47.58 26.25 -8.79
N ALA A 9 47.08 25.55 -9.83
CA ALA A 9 45.97 24.60 -9.71
C ALA A 9 46.33 23.58 -8.63
N LYS A 10 45.71 23.64 -7.47
CA LYS A 10 45.66 22.55 -6.50
C LYS A 10 45.01 21.34 -7.20
N THR A 11 45.79 20.39 -7.65
CA THR A 11 45.32 19.06 -8.02
C THR A 11 44.85 18.36 -6.75
N THR A 12 43.59 18.58 -6.40
CA THR A 12 42.89 17.80 -5.35
C THR A 12 42.76 16.37 -5.87
N ARG A 13 43.21 15.38 -5.06
CA ARG A 13 43.00 13.96 -5.37
C ARG A 13 41.51 13.70 -5.49
N PRO A 14 41.03 12.90 -6.47
CA PRO A 14 39.61 12.53 -6.56
C PRO A 14 39.22 11.71 -5.34
N THR A 15 38.00 11.94 -4.84
CA THR A 15 37.44 11.32 -3.63
C THR A 15 36.37 10.32 -4.01
N ALA A 16 36.36 9.15 -3.38
CA ALA A 16 35.35 8.13 -3.58
C ALA A 16 34.73 7.64 -2.24
N PHE A 17 33.44 7.46 -2.19
CA PHE A 17 32.75 6.73 -1.14
C PHE A 17 32.61 5.27 -1.58
N LEU A 18 33.03 4.30 -0.75
CA LEU A 18 32.92 2.87 -1.06
C LEU A 18 31.82 2.22 -0.21
N SER A 19 30.75 1.80 -0.89
CA SER A 19 29.62 1.05 -0.34
C SER A 19 29.78 -0.44 -0.55
N TYR A 20 29.58 -1.27 0.51
CA TYR A 20 29.72 -2.72 0.47
C TYR A 20 28.93 -3.41 1.58
N ALA A 21 28.61 -4.70 1.42
CA ALA A 21 28.00 -5.49 2.49
C ALA A 21 29.05 -5.92 3.54
N ARG A 22 28.73 -5.85 4.83
CA ARG A 22 29.67 -6.21 5.94
C ARG A 22 30.38 -7.55 5.76
N GLY A 23 29.70 -8.52 5.19
CA GLY A 23 30.28 -9.84 4.91
C GLY A 23 31.35 -9.87 3.80
N ASP A 24 31.56 -8.72 3.10
CA ASP A 24 32.56 -8.59 2.03
C ASP A 24 33.71 -7.65 2.41
N GLN A 25 33.86 -7.34 3.71
CA GLN A 25 34.83 -6.37 4.24
C GLN A 25 36.27 -6.58 3.74
N GLU A 26 36.76 -7.82 3.76
CA GLU A 26 38.15 -8.16 3.32
C GLU A 26 38.36 -7.79 1.83
N ARG A 27 37.37 -8.02 0.98
CA ARG A 27 37.42 -7.68 -0.45
C ARG A 27 37.29 -6.19 -0.67
N ALA A 28 36.46 -5.51 0.13
CA ALA A 28 36.31 -4.06 0.09
C ALA A 28 37.60 -3.34 0.53
N GLU A 29 38.29 -3.85 1.57
CA GLU A 29 39.57 -3.34 2.05
C GLU A 29 40.66 -3.45 0.99
N ARG A 30 40.72 -4.59 0.30
CA ARG A 30 41.67 -4.76 -0.84
C ARG A 30 41.37 -3.76 -1.95
N LEU A 31 40.09 -3.51 -2.26
CA LEU A 31 39.66 -2.56 -3.28
C LEU A 31 40.00 -1.12 -2.85
N ALA A 32 39.69 -0.73 -1.61
CA ALA A 32 40.02 0.59 -1.08
C ALA A 32 41.53 0.88 -1.10
N THR A 33 42.34 -0.12 -0.70
CA THR A 33 43.78 -0.03 -0.75
C THR A 33 44.30 0.17 -2.18
N ALA A 34 43.79 -0.59 -3.15
CA ALA A 34 44.20 -0.48 -4.55
C ALA A 34 43.79 0.87 -5.17
N LEU A 35 42.61 1.39 -4.85
CA LEU A 35 42.19 2.73 -5.27
C LEU A 35 43.03 3.82 -4.63
N GLY A 36 43.39 3.68 -3.35
CA GLY A 36 44.33 4.57 -2.66
C GLY A 36 45.72 4.62 -3.32
N GLN A 37 46.25 3.46 -3.70
CA GLN A 37 47.53 3.36 -4.45
C GLN A 37 47.41 3.98 -5.85
N ALA A 38 46.21 3.96 -6.44
CA ALA A 38 45.96 4.62 -7.73
C ALA A 38 45.65 6.12 -7.62
N GLY A 39 45.81 6.72 -6.43
CA GLY A 39 45.68 8.16 -6.20
C GLY A 39 44.29 8.67 -5.87
N VAL A 40 43.32 7.79 -5.57
CA VAL A 40 41.96 8.14 -5.11
C VAL A 40 41.92 8.16 -3.59
N GLU A 41 41.36 9.20 -3.00
CA GLU A 41 41.03 9.23 -1.57
C GLU A 41 39.72 8.50 -1.32
N VAL A 42 39.78 7.34 -0.66
CA VAL A 42 38.61 6.47 -0.45
C VAL A 42 38.10 6.62 0.98
N TRP A 43 36.85 7.04 1.12
CA TRP A 43 36.13 6.99 2.37
C TRP A 43 35.30 5.69 2.42
N TRP A 44 35.54 4.86 3.43
CA TRP A 44 34.82 3.60 3.68
C TRP A 44 34.80 3.30 5.17
N ASP A 45 33.78 2.54 5.61
CA ASP A 45 33.52 2.30 7.03
C ASP A 45 34.53 1.30 7.62
N THR A 46 35.42 1.77 8.48
CA THR A 46 36.37 0.90 9.19
C THR A 46 36.03 0.68 10.66
N LEU A 47 35.26 1.51 11.33
CA LEU A 47 34.92 1.38 12.76
C LEU A 47 33.93 2.48 13.19
N ILE A 48 32.62 2.21 13.20
CA ILE A 48 31.72 3.05 13.98
C ILE A 48 30.64 2.18 14.65
N GLU A 49 30.60 2.18 15.98
CA GLU A 49 29.51 1.67 16.80
C GLU A 49 28.26 2.52 16.60
N GLY A 50 27.08 1.85 16.44
CA GLY A 50 25.84 2.47 15.99
C GLY A 50 25.34 3.64 16.85
N GLY A 51 24.81 4.68 16.17
CA GLY A 51 24.10 5.82 16.77
C GLY A 51 23.60 6.80 15.71
N ALA A 52 22.66 7.66 16.05
CA ALA A 52 21.99 8.62 15.15
C ALA A 52 22.94 9.66 14.48
N GLU A 53 24.17 9.84 14.97
CA GLU A 53 25.19 10.67 14.31
C GLU A 53 25.84 9.99 13.10
N PHE A 54 25.73 8.67 13.00
CA PHE A 54 26.33 7.82 11.98
C PHE A 54 25.75 8.10 10.59
N THR A 55 24.43 8.12 10.46
CA THR A 55 23.74 8.35 9.17
C THR A 55 24.06 9.71 8.58
N LYS A 56 24.15 10.75 9.41
CA LYS A 56 24.54 12.10 8.97
C LYS A 56 25.97 12.16 8.45
N SER A 57 26.87 11.40 9.04
CA SER A 57 28.28 11.33 8.63
C SER A 57 28.42 10.62 7.28
N ILE A 58 27.69 9.55 7.04
CA ILE A 58 27.67 8.81 5.76
C ILE A 58 27.05 9.67 4.65
N GLU A 59 25.89 10.28 4.90
CA GLU A 59 25.25 11.14 3.91
C GLU A 59 26.16 12.33 3.55
N ALA A 60 26.82 12.94 4.53
CA ALA A 60 27.80 13.99 4.30
C ALA A 60 29.03 13.49 3.51
N ALA A 61 29.46 12.24 3.72
CA ALA A 61 30.56 11.63 2.98
C ALA A 61 30.16 11.35 1.52
N ILE A 62 28.99 10.77 1.28
CA ILE A 62 28.42 10.53 -0.07
C ILE A 62 28.25 11.86 -0.82
N ASN A 63 27.73 12.89 -0.18
CA ASN A 63 27.51 14.19 -0.82
C ASN A 63 28.83 14.88 -1.19
N ARG A 64 29.88 14.72 -0.39
CA ARG A 64 31.23 15.31 -0.61
C ARG A 64 32.07 14.54 -1.61
N ALA A 65 31.92 13.22 -1.70
CA ALA A 65 32.68 12.39 -2.62
C ALA A 65 32.40 12.76 -4.10
N ASP A 66 33.42 12.65 -4.93
CA ASP A 66 33.31 12.84 -6.39
C ASP A 66 32.57 11.66 -7.04
N ALA A 67 32.68 10.43 -6.46
CA ALA A 67 31.99 9.24 -6.91
C ALA A 67 31.57 8.34 -5.74
N VAL A 68 30.54 7.52 -5.98
CA VAL A 68 30.07 6.45 -5.09
C VAL A 68 30.36 5.11 -5.77
N VAL A 69 31.35 4.40 -5.28
CA VAL A 69 31.71 3.06 -5.74
C VAL A 69 30.89 2.05 -4.97
N VAL A 70 30.01 1.29 -5.65
CA VAL A 70 29.17 0.28 -5.02
C VAL A 70 29.65 -1.12 -5.38
N ALA A 71 30.10 -1.88 -4.37
CA ALA A 71 30.64 -3.22 -4.51
C ALA A 71 29.53 -4.26 -4.42
N TRP A 72 28.96 -4.64 -5.54
CA TRP A 72 27.91 -5.65 -5.63
C TRP A 72 28.43 -7.06 -5.36
N SER A 73 27.68 -7.80 -4.54
CA SER A 73 27.85 -9.22 -4.27
C SER A 73 26.48 -9.82 -4.01
N GLN A 74 26.39 -11.14 -3.91
CA GLN A 74 25.15 -11.82 -3.52
C GLN A 74 24.62 -11.33 -2.16
N ARG A 75 25.50 -10.87 -1.25
CA ARG A 75 25.14 -10.27 0.02
C ARG A 75 24.72 -8.81 -0.11
N ALA A 76 25.41 -8.04 -0.95
CA ALA A 76 25.15 -6.62 -1.16
C ALA A 76 23.78 -6.37 -1.82
N VAL A 77 23.35 -7.25 -2.73
CA VAL A 77 22.03 -7.17 -3.39
C VAL A 77 20.88 -7.32 -2.40
N GLY A 78 21.08 -8.06 -1.29
CA GLY A 78 20.10 -8.23 -0.21
C GLY A 78 20.26 -7.25 0.96
N SER A 79 21.15 -6.27 0.87
CA SER A 79 21.39 -5.28 1.93
C SER A 79 20.67 -3.98 1.61
N ASP A 80 19.65 -3.63 2.41
CA ASP A 80 18.89 -2.36 2.28
C ASP A 80 19.84 -1.17 2.35
N TRP A 81 20.86 -1.23 3.21
CA TRP A 81 21.86 -0.21 3.39
C TRP A 81 22.67 0.07 2.11
N VAL A 82 23.18 -0.98 1.48
CA VAL A 82 23.93 -0.84 0.21
C VAL A 82 23.02 -0.33 -0.91
N LEU A 83 21.75 -0.74 -0.92
CA LEU A 83 20.75 -0.28 -1.89
C LEU A 83 20.43 1.21 -1.74
N ASP A 84 20.38 1.73 -0.51
CA ASP A 84 20.13 3.14 -0.22
C ASP A 84 21.32 4.01 -0.64
N GLU A 85 22.55 3.61 -0.30
CA GLU A 85 23.78 4.30 -0.69
C GLU A 85 23.94 4.31 -2.22
N ALA A 86 23.66 3.17 -2.88
CA ALA A 86 23.68 3.06 -4.34
C ALA A 86 22.60 3.96 -4.98
N SER A 87 21.40 4.04 -4.38
CA SER A 87 20.33 4.91 -4.85
C SER A 87 20.74 6.37 -4.74
N ARG A 88 21.35 6.76 -3.63
CA ARG A 88 21.87 8.12 -3.44
C ARG A 88 22.97 8.45 -4.46
N GLY A 89 23.92 7.53 -4.66
CA GLY A 89 24.97 7.68 -5.68
C GLY A 89 24.40 7.84 -7.09
N ARG A 90 23.38 7.07 -7.43
CA ARG A 90 22.64 7.16 -8.69
C ARG A 90 21.98 8.52 -8.88
N ASP A 91 21.25 8.99 -7.85
CA ASP A 91 20.47 10.24 -7.90
C ASP A 91 21.36 11.47 -7.99
N LEU A 92 22.57 11.39 -7.42
CA LEU A 92 23.63 12.40 -7.55
C LEU A 92 24.46 12.27 -8.85
N HIS A 93 24.17 11.28 -9.72
CA HIS A 93 24.94 10.99 -10.93
C HIS A 93 26.43 10.69 -10.70
N LYS A 94 26.76 10.07 -9.56
CA LYS A 94 28.11 9.74 -9.10
C LYS A 94 28.36 8.23 -8.98
N LEU A 95 27.43 7.39 -9.44
CA LEU A 95 27.46 5.94 -9.23
C LEU A 95 28.50 5.26 -10.13
N VAL A 96 29.40 4.48 -9.52
CA VAL A 96 30.38 3.60 -10.19
C VAL A 96 30.17 2.17 -9.65
N PRO A 97 29.39 1.32 -10.32
CA PRO A 97 29.13 -0.04 -9.84
C PRO A 97 30.28 -0.98 -10.18
N VAL A 98 30.65 -1.82 -9.22
CA VAL A 98 31.61 -2.93 -9.39
C VAL A 98 31.00 -4.22 -8.88
N SER A 99 31.41 -5.39 -9.38
CA SER A 99 30.95 -6.69 -8.91
C SER A 99 32.11 -7.50 -8.33
N LEU A 100 31.95 -7.96 -7.08
CA LEU A 100 32.99 -8.72 -6.37
C LEU A 100 32.97 -10.23 -6.66
N ASP A 101 31.84 -10.78 -7.07
CA ASP A 101 31.60 -12.22 -7.24
C ASP A 101 30.87 -12.58 -8.54
N GLY A 102 30.67 -11.60 -9.43
CA GLY A 102 29.93 -11.77 -10.68
C GLY A 102 28.43 -11.54 -10.53
N THR A 103 27.93 -11.17 -9.34
CA THR A 103 26.53 -10.82 -9.13
C THR A 103 26.17 -9.57 -9.94
N GLU A 104 25.08 -9.66 -10.70
CA GLU A 104 24.52 -8.51 -11.42
C GLU A 104 23.86 -7.52 -10.44
N PRO A 105 24.03 -6.20 -10.67
CA PRO A 105 23.31 -5.20 -9.91
C PRO A 105 21.77 -5.41 -9.96
N PRO A 106 21.03 -5.01 -8.92
CA PRO A 106 19.56 -5.06 -8.91
C PRO A 106 18.94 -4.24 -10.04
N MET A 107 17.65 -4.53 -10.34
CA MET A 107 16.87 -3.73 -11.29
C MET A 107 16.88 -2.25 -10.87
N GLY A 108 17.22 -1.35 -11.80
CA GLY A 108 17.42 0.09 -11.54
C GLY A 108 18.88 0.53 -11.57
N PHE A 109 19.82 -0.40 -11.39
CA PHE A 109 21.27 -0.15 -11.49
C PHE A 109 21.92 -0.83 -12.70
N ARG A 110 21.25 -1.79 -13.37
CA ARG A 110 21.77 -2.55 -14.53
C ARG A 110 22.10 -1.71 -15.77
N ARG A 111 21.58 -0.49 -15.86
CA ARG A 111 21.90 0.46 -16.94
C ARG A 111 23.31 1.05 -16.84
N TYR A 112 23.97 0.91 -15.70
CA TYR A 112 25.33 1.37 -15.48
C TYR A 112 26.31 0.25 -15.82
N GLN A 113 27.39 0.56 -16.53
CA GLN A 113 28.42 -0.42 -16.84
C GLN A 113 29.14 -0.86 -15.57
N THR A 114 28.95 -2.11 -15.18
CA THR A 114 29.54 -2.70 -13.96
C THR A 114 30.91 -3.29 -14.27
N VAL A 115 31.95 -2.96 -13.48
CA VAL A 115 33.26 -3.55 -13.61
C VAL A 115 33.31 -4.86 -12.81
N ASP A 116 33.54 -5.99 -13.49
CA ASP A 116 33.72 -7.29 -12.84
C ASP A 116 35.13 -7.37 -12.24
N LEU A 117 35.18 -7.58 -10.91
CA LEU A 117 36.43 -7.63 -10.14
C LEU A 117 36.93 -9.05 -9.86
N ARG A 118 36.23 -10.10 -10.28
CA ARG A 118 36.66 -11.49 -10.07
C ARG A 118 38.06 -11.73 -10.66
N PRO A 119 38.36 -11.33 -11.92
CA PRO A 119 39.69 -11.52 -12.47
C PRO A 119 40.78 -10.71 -11.74
N TRP A 120 40.42 -9.50 -11.25
CA TRP A 120 41.37 -8.70 -10.46
C TRP A 120 41.63 -9.30 -9.08
N LEU A 121 40.59 -9.81 -8.40
CA LEU A 121 40.72 -10.49 -7.11
C LEU A 121 41.54 -11.77 -7.23
N ALA A 122 41.53 -12.44 -8.39
CA ALA A 122 42.34 -13.60 -8.71
C ALA A 122 43.77 -13.25 -9.14
N GLY A 123 44.12 -11.95 -9.33
CA GLY A 123 45.43 -11.50 -9.79
C GLY A 123 45.63 -11.52 -11.31
N GLU A 124 44.55 -11.75 -12.09
CA GLU A 124 44.61 -11.96 -13.55
C GLU A 124 44.40 -10.66 -14.35
N ASP A 125 43.66 -9.65 -13.81
CA ASP A 125 43.35 -8.37 -14.47
C ASP A 125 43.93 -7.18 -13.70
N THR A 126 45.05 -6.64 -14.17
CA THR A 126 45.69 -5.45 -13.60
C THR A 126 45.04 -4.12 -14.04
N ARG A 127 44.12 -4.14 -15.02
CA ARG A 127 43.48 -2.95 -15.61
C ARG A 127 42.14 -2.59 -14.95
N ALA A 128 41.60 -3.46 -14.13
CA ALA A 128 40.27 -3.23 -13.50
C ALA A 128 40.25 -1.95 -12.66
N ILE A 129 41.27 -1.73 -11.84
CA ILE A 129 41.40 -0.51 -11.01
C ILE A 129 41.47 0.75 -11.87
N GLY A 130 42.21 0.74 -12.99
CA GLY A 130 42.25 1.89 -13.91
C GLY A 130 40.88 2.24 -14.52
N ARG A 131 40.05 1.22 -14.80
CA ARG A 131 38.67 1.45 -15.29
C ARG A 131 37.78 2.09 -14.21
N ILE A 132 37.94 1.70 -12.96
CA ILE A 132 37.20 2.30 -11.85
C ILE A 132 37.64 3.75 -11.64
N VAL A 133 38.94 4.02 -11.63
CA VAL A 133 39.51 5.37 -11.50
C VAL A 133 39.02 6.28 -12.63
N ALA A 134 38.97 5.79 -13.85
CA ALA A 134 38.41 6.54 -14.98
C ALA A 134 36.96 6.90 -14.76
N GLY A 135 36.16 5.96 -14.22
CA GLY A 135 34.76 6.21 -13.86
C GLY A 135 34.58 7.21 -12.70
N ILE A 136 35.54 7.26 -11.75
CA ILE A 136 35.54 8.23 -10.64
C ILE A 136 35.84 9.65 -11.15
N VAL A 137 36.84 9.78 -12.03
CA VAL A 137 37.28 11.08 -12.57
C VAL A 137 36.33 11.66 -13.59
N SER A 138 35.61 10.80 -14.32
CA SER A 138 34.62 11.18 -15.34
C SER A 138 33.31 10.37 -15.17
N PRO A 139 32.49 10.68 -14.17
CA PRO A 139 31.21 10.01 -14.00
C PRO A 139 30.29 10.27 -15.22
N PRO A 140 29.51 9.28 -15.68
CA PRO A 140 28.72 9.37 -16.90
C PRO A 140 27.71 10.54 -16.81
N ARG A 141 27.85 11.52 -17.72
CA ARG A 141 26.90 12.63 -17.90
C ARG A 141 25.68 12.15 -18.69
N ARG A 142 24.55 12.85 -18.53
CA ARG A 142 23.22 12.49 -19.06
C ARG A 142 23.12 12.42 -20.60
N ASP A 143 24.11 12.91 -21.33
CA ASP A 143 24.08 13.09 -22.78
C ASP A 143 24.84 12.03 -23.60
N ASP A 144 25.54 11.08 -22.96
CA ASP A 144 26.36 10.09 -23.66
C ASP A 144 25.66 8.77 -24.00
N ALA A 145 24.32 8.75 -24.01
CA ALA A 145 23.53 7.55 -24.29
C ALA A 145 23.22 7.36 -25.79
N THR A 146 24.05 7.89 -26.71
CA THR A 146 23.80 7.73 -28.15
C THR A 146 25.10 7.45 -28.93
N GLU A 147 25.84 6.38 -28.60
CA GLU A 147 26.73 5.73 -29.55
C GLU A 147 26.73 4.22 -29.32
N ALA A 148 26.19 3.50 -30.30
CA ALA A 148 26.24 2.05 -30.35
C ALA A 148 27.69 1.60 -30.62
N PRO A 149 28.18 0.50 -30.01
CA PRO A 149 29.52 -0.01 -30.28
C PRO A 149 29.65 -0.49 -31.72
N PRO A 150 30.84 -0.43 -32.33
CA PRO A 150 31.07 -0.79 -33.73
C PRO A 150 30.82 -2.28 -33.97
N VAL A 151 29.99 -2.56 -34.97
CA VAL A 151 29.69 -3.90 -35.45
C VAL A 151 30.95 -4.50 -36.05
N VAL A 152 31.47 -5.57 -35.45
CA VAL A 152 32.48 -6.43 -36.04
C VAL A 152 31.84 -7.18 -37.20
N ARG A 153 32.23 -6.83 -38.43
CA ARG A 153 31.87 -7.58 -39.65
C ARG A 153 32.49 -8.96 -39.59
N ARG A 154 31.62 -9.98 -39.62
CA ARG A 154 32.00 -11.36 -40.01
C ARG A 154 31.69 -11.54 -41.48
N ASP A 155 32.66 -12.11 -42.20
CA ASP A 155 32.66 -12.46 -43.59
C ASP A 155 31.54 -13.44 -43.95
N PRO A 156 30.98 -13.36 -45.18
CA PRO A 156 29.87 -14.22 -45.61
C PRO A 156 30.40 -15.50 -46.25
N GLY A 157 30.02 -16.64 -45.72
CA GLY A 157 30.32 -17.91 -46.34
C GLY A 157 29.76 -19.13 -45.62
N ARG A 158 28.46 -19.38 -45.72
CA ARG A 158 27.92 -20.77 -45.88
C ARG A 158 26.38 -20.72 -45.98
N GLU A 159 25.93 -21.14 -47.15
CA GLU A 159 24.51 -21.41 -47.44
C GLU A 159 23.97 -22.58 -46.61
N ALA A 160 22.73 -22.48 -46.16
CA ALA A 160 21.84 -23.59 -45.85
C ALA A 160 20.36 -23.18 -46.03
N PRO A 161 19.46 -24.07 -46.37
CA PRO A 161 18.35 -23.83 -47.29
C PRO A 161 17.09 -23.26 -46.66
N ALA A 162 16.28 -22.59 -47.50
CA ALA A 162 15.00 -21.97 -47.17
C ALA A 162 13.87 -22.98 -46.88
N PRO A 163 12.95 -22.71 -45.95
CA PRO A 163 11.62 -23.27 -45.95
C PRO A 163 10.59 -22.31 -46.55
N ALA A 164 9.57 -22.91 -47.10
CA ALA A 164 8.54 -22.43 -48.00
C ALA A 164 7.71 -21.21 -47.51
N ALA A 165 7.31 -20.41 -48.49
CA ALA A 165 6.44 -19.26 -48.37
C ALA A 165 5.02 -19.61 -47.92
N ILE A 166 4.53 -18.93 -46.88
CA ILE A 166 3.10 -18.78 -46.59
C ILE A 166 2.74 -17.34 -46.85
N SER A 167 1.72 -17.14 -47.67
CA SER A 167 1.23 -15.85 -48.19
C SER A 167 0.77 -14.93 -47.08
N ALA A 168 1.44 -13.78 -46.94
CA ALA A 168 1.04 -12.70 -46.02
C ALA A 168 0.05 -11.74 -46.70
N VAL A 169 -1.13 -11.63 -46.14
CA VAL A 169 -2.10 -10.55 -46.44
C VAL A 169 -1.52 -9.20 -46.08
N ARG A 170 -1.34 -8.35 -47.09
CA ARG A 170 -0.82 -7.00 -46.90
C ARG A 170 -1.88 -6.08 -46.27
N LEU A 171 -1.76 -5.84 -44.95
CA LEU A 171 -2.41 -4.70 -44.31
C LEU A 171 -1.50 -3.48 -44.36
N SER A 172 -2.03 -2.35 -44.88
CA SER A 172 -1.25 -1.17 -45.20
C SER A 172 -0.62 -0.53 -43.98
N ARG A 173 0.70 -0.28 -44.03
CA ARG A 173 1.55 0.37 -43.01
C ARG A 173 1.01 1.71 -42.46
N ARG A 174 0.11 2.38 -43.20
CA ARG A 174 -0.44 3.70 -42.79
C ARG A 174 -1.53 3.64 -41.71
N ARG A 175 -2.23 2.50 -41.51
CA ARG A 175 -3.21 2.33 -40.42
C ARG A 175 -2.57 1.86 -39.11
N ALA A 176 -1.52 1.08 -39.15
CA ALA A 176 -0.77 0.65 -37.97
C ALA A 176 0.00 1.79 -37.28
N LEU A 177 0.53 2.76 -38.06
CA LEU A 177 1.23 3.93 -37.55
C LEU A 177 0.29 4.96 -36.87
N ARG A 178 -1.00 5.02 -37.28
CA ARG A 178 -1.96 5.95 -36.65
C ARG A 178 -2.54 5.41 -35.32
N LEU A 179 -2.61 4.11 -35.14
CA LEU A 179 -3.02 3.47 -33.86
C LEU A 179 -1.88 3.43 -32.84
N GLY A 180 -0.63 3.20 -33.28
CA GLY A 180 0.55 3.22 -32.41
C GLY A 180 0.90 4.61 -31.89
N ALA A 181 0.73 5.67 -32.71
CA ALA A 181 0.98 7.04 -32.31
C ALA A 181 -0.07 7.56 -31.32
N GLY A 182 -1.33 7.15 -31.43
CA GLY A 182 -2.39 7.53 -30.48
C GLY A 182 -2.18 6.95 -29.08
N LEU A 183 -1.72 5.69 -28.98
CA LEU A 183 -1.42 5.05 -27.70
C LEU A 183 -0.13 5.58 -27.05
N ALA A 184 0.89 5.91 -27.83
CA ALA A 184 2.11 6.51 -27.32
C ALA A 184 1.89 7.96 -26.83
N ILE A 185 1.08 8.75 -27.54
CA ILE A 185 0.72 10.12 -27.12
C ILE A 185 -0.19 10.08 -25.88
N GLY A 186 -1.12 9.13 -25.77
CA GLY A 186 -1.95 8.94 -24.58
C GLY A 186 -1.14 8.54 -23.36
N ALA A 187 -0.16 7.63 -23.52
CA ALA A 187 0.73 7.21 -22.44
C ALA A 187 1.71 8.31 -22.01
N VAL A 188 2.26 9.07 -22.96
CA VAL A 188 3.14 10.22 -22.68
C VAL A 188 2.37 11.39 -22.09
N ALA A 189 1.14 11.67 -22.58
CA ALA A 189 0.28 12.70 -22.01
C ALA A 189 -0.23 12.30 -20.61
N GLY A 190 -0.55 11.03 -20.36
CA GLY A 190 -0.89 10.50 -19.03
C GLY A 190 0.30 10.58 -18.07
N PHE A 191 1.50 10.22 -18.52
CA PHE A 191 2.73 10.30 -17.72
C PHE A 191 3.19 11.74 -17.50
N ALA A 192 3.02 12.62 -18.49
CA ALA A 192 3.28 14.05 -18.36
C ALA A 192 2.24 14.76 -17.47
N ALA A 193 0.97 14.34 -17.49
CA ALA A 193 -0.07 14.85 -16.59
C ALA A 193 0.16 14.38 -15.14
N LEU A 194 0.69 13.18 -14.92
CA LEU A 194 1.15 12.70 -13.62
C LEU A 194 2.37 13.48 -13.09
N ARG A 195 3.27 13.93 -14.00
CA ARG A 195 4.48 14.67 -13.62
C ARG A 195 4.29 16.21 -13.60
N SER A 196 3.33 16.74 -14.31
CA SER A 196 3.15 18.19 -14.50
C SER A 196 2.21 18.87 -13.51
N GLY A 197 1.89 18.25 -12.37
CA GLY A 197 1.10 18.89 -11.31
C GLY A 197 -0.34 19.27 -11.72
N VAL A 198 -0.85 18.80 -12.87
CA VAL A 198 -2.24 19.07 -13.28
C VAL A 198 -3.21 18.36 -12.34
N LEU A 199 -2.83 17.19 -11.77
CA LEU A 199 -3.59 16.58 -10.67
C LEU A 199 -3.57 17.43 -9.39
N HIS A 200 -2.54 18.26 -9.21
CA HIS A 200 -2.40 19.19 -8.08
C HIS A 200 -3.43 20.32 -8.09
N ARG A 201 -3.97 20.69 -9.26
CA ARG A 201 -5.00 21.75 -9.40
C ARG A 201 -6.43 21.28 -9.18
N LEU A 202 -6.66 19.97 -9.09
CA LEU A 202 -7.98 19.37 -8.81
C LEU A 202 -8.15 18.91 -7.36
N LEU A 203 -7.09 19.01 -6.54
CA LEU A 203 -7.16 18.74 -5.12
C LEU A 203 -7.67 19.99 -4.39
N PRO A 204 -8.56 19.85 -3.39
CA PRO A 204 -8.93 20.95 -2.52
C PRO A 204 -7.67 21.55 -1.90
N SER A 205 -7.69 22.87 -1.62
CA SER A 205 -6.58 23.59 -1.03
C SER A 205 -6.03 22.79 0.18
N ARG A 206 -4.72 22.53 0.21
CA ARG A 206 -4.06 21.77 1.29
C ARG A 206 -4.23 22.39 2.68
N GLY A 207 -4.76 23.63 2.76
CA GLY A 207 -4.66 24.51 3.91
C GLY A 207 -5.12 23.96 5.26
N ASN A 208 -6.03 22.97 5.28
CA ASN A 208 -6.59 22.37 6.51
C ASN A 208 -6.42 20.84 6.55
N SER A 209 -5.38 20.33 5.89
CA SER A 209 -5.11 18.89 5.87
C SER A 209 -3.93 18.54 6.78
N VAL A 210 -4.09 17.47 7.56
CA VAL A 210 -3.08 16.99 8.51
C VAL A 210 -2.95 15.48 8.47
N ALA A 211 -1.72 15.00 8.63
CA ALA A 211 -1.45 13.59 8.91
C ALA A 211 -0.83 13.45 10.29
N VAL A 212 -1.41 12.59 11.12
CA VAL A 212 -0.82 12.20 12.40
C VAL A 212 0.09 11.01 12.13
N LEU A 213 1.38 11.19 12.36
CA LEU A 213 2.38 10.12 12.22
C LEU A 213 2.36 9.21 13.45
N PRO A 214 2.73 7.93 13.31
CA PRO A 214 2.94 7.07 14.47
C PRO A 214 3.90 7.71 15.48
N PHE A 215 3.52 7.77 16.75
CA PHE A 215 4.39 8.34 17.76
C PHE A 215 5.50 7.37 18.14
N LEU A 216 6.70 7.89 18.29
CA LEU A 216 7.89 7.12 18.65
C LEU A 216 7.80 6.62 20.09
N ASN A 217 8.06 5.34 20.29
CA ASN A 217 8.18 4.77 21.64
C ASN A 217 9.59 5.02 22.19
N LEU A 218 9.69 5.88 23.20
CA LEU A 218 10.93 6.20 23.93
C LEU A 218 10.96 5.60 25.34
N SER A 219 10.11 4.63 25.65
CA SER A 219 10.00 4.02 26.99
C SER A 219 11.12 3.07 27.35
N GLY A 220 11.99 2.69 26.39
CA GLY A 220 13.06 1.71 26.60
C GLY A 220 12.57 0.25 26.55
N ASP A 221 11.27 0.01 26.45
CA ASP A 221 10.63 -1.30 26.27
C ASP A 221 9.95 -1.35 24.89
N PRO A 222 10.49 -2.12 23.92
CA PRO A 222 9.89 -2.25 22.61
C PRO A 222 8.45 -2.80 22.65
N GLY A 223 8.13 -3.60 23.66
CA GLY A 223 6.78 -4.15 23.87
C GLY A 223 5.71 -3.09 24.14
N GLN A 224 6.07 -1.82 24.38
CA GLN A 224 5.13 -0.71 24.59
C GLN A 224 4.85 0.11 23.32
N GLY A 225 5.32 -0.31 22.15
CA GLY A 225 5.07 0.36 20.88
C GLY A 225 3.57 0.54 20.57
N TYR A 226 2.75 -0.46 20.89
CA TYR A 226 1.29 -0.40 20.72
C TYR A 226 0.63 0.79 21.46
N PHE A 227 1.17 1.19 22.61
CA PHE A 227 0.64 2.31 23.38
C PHE A 227 0.92 3.65 22.68
N SER A 228 2.15 3.84 22.17
CA SER A 228 2.53 5.05 21.45
C SER A 228 1.73 5.23 20.16
N GLU A 229 1.54 4.13 19.41
CA GLU A 229 0.75 4.11 18.17
C GLU A 229 -0.74 4.33 18.46
N GLY A 230 -1.26 3.71 19.53
CA GLY A 230 -2.63 3.88 19.95
C GLY A 230 -2.94 5.33 20.34
N LEU A 231 -2.02 5.98 21.06
CA LEU A 231 -2.16 7.41 21.42
C LEU A 231 -2.22 8.29 20.15
N ALA A 232 -1.35 8.07 19.19
CA ALA A 232 -1.38 8.81 17.93
C ALA A 232 -2.70 8.61 17.17
N GLU A 233 -3.22 7.38 17.17
CA GLU A 233 -4.49 7.06 16.50
C GLU A 233 -5.69 7.72 17.19
N GLU A 234 -5.74 7.76 18.52
CA GLU A 234 -6.82 8.46 19.23
C GLU A 234 -6.80 9.97 18.97
N VAL A 235 -5.60 10.58 18.91
CA VAL A 235 -5.46 11.98 18.49
C VAL A 235 -5.97 12.15 17.04
N ARG A 236 -5.59 11.25 16.12
CA ARG A 236 -6.07 11.27 14.75
C ARG A 236 -7.59 11.14 14.67
N ALA A 237 -8.16 10.18 15.39
CA ALA A 237 -9.60 9.94 15.41
C ALA A 237 -10.38 11.15 15.95
N THR A 238 -9.84 11.81 16.98
CA THR A 238 -10.43 13.02 17.54
C THR A 238 -10.40 14.18 16.53
N LEU A 239 -9.27 14.38 15.84
CA LEU A 239 -9.15 15.39 14.77
C LEU A 239 -10.08 15.09 13.59
N ALA A 240 -10.27 13.81 13.23
CA ALA A 240 -11.09 13.40 12.09
C ALA A 240 -12.60 13.65 12.28
N ARG A 241 -13.06 13.91 13.50
CA ARG A 241 -14.45 14.33 13.81
C ARG A 241 -14.73 15.77 13.45
N ASP A 242 -13.70 16.60 13.36
CA ASP A 242 -13.88 17.98 12.88
C ASP A 242 -14.01 17.96 11.34
N VAL A 243 -15.22 18.20 10.87
CA VAL A 243 -15.54 18.18 9.42
C VAL A 243 -14.78 19.24 8.60
N ARG A 244 -14.22 20.25 9.27
CA ARG A 244 -13.41 21.31 8.64
C ARG A 244 -12.01 20.81 8.31
N LEU A 245 -11.53 19.73 8.96
CA LEU A 245 -10.21 19.16 8.75
C LEU A 245 -10.25 17.99 7.76
N LEU A 246 -9.20 17.86 7.00
CA LEU A 246 -8.89 16.67 6.21
C LEU A 246 -7.79 15.90 6.93
N VAL A 247 -8.18 14.88 7.68
CA VAL A 247 -7.24 14.09 8.48
C VAL A 247 -6.91 12.79 7.74
N MET A 248 -5.62 12.59 7.49
CA MET A 248 -5.14 11.40 6.81
C MET A 248 -5.38 10.14 7.65
N ALA A 249 -5.76 9.04 6.99
CA ALA A 249 -5.98 7.77 7.67
C ALA A 249 -4.68 7.16 8.20
N GLN A 250 -4.79 6.37 9.27
CA GLN A 250 -3.66 5.71 9.93
C GLN A 250 -2.85 4.84 8.96
N ALA A 251 -3.51 4.09 8.07
CA ALA A 251 -2.83 3.19 7.15
C ALA A 251 -1.85 3.91 6.22
N SER A 252 -2.20 5.12 5.74
CA SER A 252 -1.30 5.96 4.95
C SER A 252 -0.16 6.56 5.79
N SER A 253 -0.44 7.00 7.03
CA SER A 253 0.57 7.57 7.93
C SER A 253 1.55 6.51 8.43
N ALA A 254 1.08 5.29 8.72
CA ALA A 254 1.90 4.17 9.19
C ALA A 254 2.98 3.73 8.19
N HIS A 255 2.79 4.05 6.91
CA HIS A 255 3.80 3.79 5.87
C HIS A 255 5.15 4.47 6.14
N PHE A 256 5.19 5.48 6.99
CA PHE A 256 6.38 6.25 7.35
C PHE A 256 6.94 5.92 8.74
N LYS A 257 6.44 4.89 9.42
CA LYS A 257 6.80 4.55 10.81
C LYS A 257 8.30 4.40 11.01
N ASP A 258 9.00 3.67 10.15
CA ASP A 258 10.42 3.36 10.32
C ASP A 258 11.27 3.89 9.15
N ARG A 259 10.78 4.94 8.47
CA ARG A 259 11.45 5.50 7.31
C ARG A 259 12.15 6.81 7.66
N GLU A 260 13.43 6.87 7.38
CA GLU A 260 14.22 8.11 7.41
C GLU A 260 13.84 9.01 6.21
N THR A 261 12.68 9.64 6.32
CA THR A 261 12.15 10.52 5.27
C THR A 261 11.92 11.90 5.86
N THR A 262 12.27 12.96 5.14
CA THR A 262 12.05 14.33 5.60
C THR A 262 10.57 14.66 5.75
N ALA A 263 10.21 15.51 6.70
CA ALA A 263 8.83 15.93 6.91
C ALA A 263 8.19 16.51 5.64
N THR A 264 8.94 17.30 4.87
CA THR A 264 8.48 17.84 3.58
C THR A 264 8.14 16.75 2.57
N SER A 265 8.97 15.71 2.46
CA SER A 265 8.72 14.58 1.55
C SER A 265 7.53 13.75 2.01
N ILE A 266 7.35 13.53 3.31
CA ILE A 266 6.18 12.85 3.87
C ILE A 266 4.91 13.64 3.54
N ALA A 267 4.91 14.94 3.81
CA ALA A 267 3.76 15.81 3.54
C ALA A 267 3.40 15.85 2.05
N GLU A 268 4.40 15.85 1.16
CA GLU A 268 4.19 15.78 -0.28
C GLU A 268 3.56 14.45 -0.70
N GLN A 269 4.09 13.33 -0.23
CA GLN A 269 3.57 12.00 -0.54
C GLN A 269 2.16 11.80 0.00
N LEU A 270 1.88 12.25 1.21
CA LEU A 270 0.55 12.23 1.81
C LEU A 270 -0.39 13.30 1.25
N GLY A 271 0.15 14.35 0.60
CA GLY A 271 -0.64 15.46 0.05
C GLY A 271 -1.29 16.33 1.13
N VAL A 272 -0.65 16.48 2.28
CA VAL A 272 -1.14 17.26 3.43
C VAL A 272 -0.34 18.54 3.61
N ALA A 273 -0.97 19.53 4.26
CA ALA A 273 -0.31 20.78 4.63
C ALA A 273 0.52 20.64 5.92
N TYR A 274 0.08 19.78 6.83
CA TYR A 274 0.71 19.64 8.13
C TYR A 274 0.94 18.17 8.50
N LEU A 275 1.99 17.95 9.29
CA LEU A 275 2.28 16.68 9.95
C LEU A 275 2.24 16.90 11.46
N LEU A 276 1.50 16.06 12.18
CA LEU A 276 1.61 15.94 13.62
C LEU A 276 2.52 14.74 13.92
N SER A 277 3.70 15.02 14.45
CA SER A 277 4.69 14.05 14.89
C SER A 277 4.74 14.02 16.42
N GLY A 278 5.23 12.95 17.00
CA GLY A 278 5.37 12.91 18.46
C GLY A 278 6.18 11.72 18.96
N SER A 279 6.38 11.72 20.28
CA SER A 279 7.01 10.61 20.99
C SER A 279 6.37 10.40 22.36
N VAL A 280 6.38 9.17 22.82
CA VAL A 280 5.82 8.76 24.10
C VAL A 280 6.89 8.05 24.91
N ARG A 281 7.08 8.47 26.17
CA ARG A 281 7.91 7.80 27.16
C ARG A 281 7.07 7.48 28.37
N ARG A 282 6.93 6.20 28.68
CA ARG A 282 6.29 5.73 29.91
C ARG A 282 7.37 5.28 30.90
N SER A 283 7.26 5.77 32.14
CA SER A 283 8.13 5.39 33.24
C SER A 283 7.28 5.17 34.51
N GLY A 284 6.97 3.91 34.82
CA GLY A 284 6.03 3.57 35.87
C GLY A 284 4.64 4.14 35.62
N GLU A 285 4.16 5.00 36.53
CA GLU A 285 2.85 5.64 36.42
C GLU A 285 2.88 7.01 35.70
N VAL A 286 4.04 7.44 35.21
CA VAL A 286 4.19 8.75 34.52
C VAL A 286 4.35 8.50 33.02
N VAL A 287 3.57 9.25 32.25
CA VAL A 287 3.66 9.31 30.77
C VAL A 287 4.10 10.71 30.37
N ARG A 288 5.14 10.77 29.57
CA ARG A 288 5.60 11.98 28.92
C ARG A 288 5.32 11.87 27.42
N VAL A 289 4.53 12.80 26.89
CA VAL A 289 4.17 12.90 25.47
C VAL A 289 4.74 14.19 24.92
N ALA A 290 5.60 14.11 23.91
CA ALA A 290 6.00 15.26 23.11
C ALA A 290 5.24 15.23 21.79
N ALA A 291 4.65 16.35 21.40
CA ALA A 291 3.92 16.49 20.14
C ALA A 291 4.39 17.75 19.41
N ASP A 292 4.50 17.64 18.07
CA ASP A 292 5.10 18.66 17.23
C ASP A 292 4.30 18.76 15.91
N LEU A 293 3.71 19.93 15.66
CA LEU A 293 2.98 20.23 14.42
C LEU A 293 3.94 20.88 13.43
N ILE A 294 4.24 20.18 12.36
CA ILE A 294 5.22 20.55 11.35
C ILE A 294 4.50 21.03 10.09
N ASP A 295 4.93 22.16 9.57
CA ASP A 295 4.50 22.68 8.27
C ASP A 295 5.11 21.85 7.15
N GLY A 296 4.25 21.25 6.32
CA GLY A 296 4.67 20.30 5.28
C GLY A 296 5.45 20.91 4.12
N ASP A 297 5.29 22.21 3.86
CA ASP A 297 6.00 22.87 2.76
C ASP A 297 7.40 23.32 3.21
N SER A 298 7.53 23.82 4.43
CA SER A 298 8.79 24.35 4.95
C SER A 298 9.59 23.37 5.79
N GLY A 299 8.94 22.35 6.36
CA GLY A 299 9.55 21.41 7.31
C GLY A 299 9.77 22.01 8.71
N PHE A 300 9.36 23.25 8.97
CA PHE A 300 9.53 23.90 10.28
C PHE A 300 8.36 23.57 11.22
N SER A 301 8.69 23.42 12.50
CA SER A 301 7.69 23.30 13.55
C SER A 301 6.89 24.60 13.69
N ARG A 302 5.57 24.46 13.73
CA ARG A 302 4.62 25.55 13.98
C ARG A 302 4.16 25.61 15.43
N TRP A 303 4.14 24.46 16.04
CA TRP A 303 3.78 24.28 17.44
C TRP A 303 4.50 23.05 17.98
N SER A 304 4.99 23.14 19.19
CA SER A 304 5.64 22.04 19.90
C SER A 304 5.31 22.14 21.38
N GLN A 305 4.86 21.05 21.97
CA GLN A 305 4.55 20.99 23.40
C GLN A 305 4.88 19.62 23.98
N THR A 306 5.32 19.61 25.22
CA THR A 306 5.56 18.40 26.00
C THR A 306 4.60 18.35 27.17
N PHE A 307 3.91 17.24 27.29
CA PHE A 307 2.97 16.93 28.35
C PHE A 307 3.61 15.89 29.28
N GLU A 308 3.57 16.12 30.56
CA GLU A 308 4.00 15.15 31.58
C GLU A 308 2.87 14.97 32.58
N ARG A 309 2.27 13.81 32.65
CA ARG A 309 1.08 13.51 33.45
C ARG A 309 1.16 12.10 34.00
N ARG A 310 0.32 11.82 34.99
CA ARG A 310 0.07 10.43 35.38
C ARG A 310 -0.62 9.66 34.24
N ILE A 311 -0.39 8.37 34.20
CA ILE A 311 -0.98 7.52 33.15
C ILE A 311 -2.51 7.57 33.16
N ASP A 312 -3.14 7.77 34.32
CA ASP A 312 -4.58 7.90 34.45
C ASP A 312 -5.12 9.17 33.78
N ASP A 313 -4.28 10.18 33.55
CA ASP A 313 -4.63 11.44 32.90
C ASP A 313 -4.35 11.45 31.40
N VAL A 314 -3.94 10.31 30.80
CA VAL A 314 -3.53 10.24 29.39
C VAL A 314 -4.65 10.66 28.43
N PHE A 315 -5.91 10.40 28.78
CA PHE A 315 -7.06 10.81 28.01
C PHE A 315 -7.25 12.34 27.97
N ALA A 316 -6.88 13.04 29.05
CA ALA A 316 -6.85 14.50 29.05
C ALA A 316 -5.74 15.02 28.11
N VAL A 317 -4.57 14.37 28.10
CA VAL A 317 -3.47 14.73 27.19
C VAL A 317 -3.88 14.53 25.71
N GLN A 318 -4.53 13.44 25.39
CA GLN A 318 -5.05 13.18 24.02
C GLN A 318 -5.97 14.30 23.56
N ARG A 319 -6.94 14.69 24.37
CA ARG A 319 -7.87 15.79 24.07
C ARG A 319 -7.15 17.12 23.94
N GLU A 320 -6.26 17.44 24.87
CA GLU A 320 -5.49 18.69 24.85
C GLU A 320 -4.66 18.81 23.56
N ILE A 321 -3.98 17.74 23.13
CA ILE A 321 -3.24 17.72 21.86
C ILE A 321 -4.20 17.94 20.69
N ALA A 322 -5.28 17.16 20.60
CA ALA A 322 -6.19 17.23 19.49
C ALA A 322 -6.88 18.59 19.37
N THR A 323 -7.34 19.17 20.50
CA THR A 323 -7.96 20.50 20.54
C THR A 323 -6.96 21.58 20.11
N THR A 324 -5.76 21.59 20.70
CA THR A 324 -4.74 22.59 20.35
C THR A 324 -4.35 22.53 18.87
N VAL A 325 -4.20 21.33 18.31
CA VAL A 325 -3.89 21.15 16.89
C VAL A 325 -5.06 21.59 16.01
N ALA A 326 -6.31 21.23 16.37
CA ALA A 326 -7.49 21.65 15.63
C ALA A 326 -7.62 23.17 15.59
N ASP A 327 -7.47 23.84 16.75
CA ASP A 327 -7.54 25.29 16.87
C ASP A 327 -6.44 25.98 16.03
N ALA A 328 -5.20 25.46 16.09
CA ALA A 328 -4.08 25.98 15.30
C ALA A 328 -4.31 25.86 13.78
N LEU A 329 -5.00 24.79 13.33
CA LEU A 329 -5.32 24.56 11.93
C LEU A 329 -6.51 25.37 11.45
N VAL A 330 -7.58 25.47 12.26
CA VAL A 330 -8.82 26.16 11.90
C VAL A 330 -8.65 27.69 11.92
N ALA A 331 -7.96 28.27 12.90
CA ALA A 331 -7.68 29.71 12.96
C ALA A 331 -7.01 30.24 11.69
N ARG A 332 -6.26 29.40 10.99
CA ARG A 332 -5.60 29.77 9.72
C ARG A 332 -6.52 29.71 8.50
N VAL A 333 -7.55 28.87 8.52
CA VAL A 333 -8.52 28.74 7.41
C VAL A 333 -9.50 29.91 7.41
N GLU A 334 -9.89 30.38 8.58
CA GLU A 334 -10.93 31.43 8.72
C GLU A 334 -10.37 32.85 8.76
N GLY A 335 -9.04 33.02 8.79
CA GLY A 335 -8.37 34.32 8.70
C GLY A 335 -8.71 35.33 9.82
N GLY A 336 -9.16 34.86 10.98
CA GLY A 336 -9.60 35.71 12.07
C GLY A 336 -9.71 34.96 13.40
N ASP A 337 -9.75 35.74 14.50
CA ASP A 337 -9.91 35.30 15.89
C ASP A 337 -11.28 34.62 16.17
N ALA A 338 -11.62 33.61 15.42
CA ALA A 338 -12.77 32.76 15.72
C ALA A 338 -12.33 31.67 16.70
N ALA A 339 -12.35 31.96 18.00
CA ALA A 339 -12.54 30.94 19.01
C ALA A 339 -13.90 30.31 18.79
N GLY A 340 -13.94 29.34 17.84
CA GLY A 340 -15.10 28.50 17.65
C GLY A 340 -15.28 27.69 18.92
N GLU A 341 -16.51 27.63 19.45
CA GLU A 341 -16.88 26.78 20.56
C GLU A 341 -16.36 25.36 20.24
N SER A 342 -15.25 24.97 20.89
CA SER A 342 -14.79 23.59 20.93
C SER A 342 -15.97 22.80 21.51
N ARG A 343 -16.65 22.00 20.71
CA ARG A 343 -17.59 21.03 21.21
C ARG A 343 -16.78 20.08 22.08
N ASP A 344 -16.97 20.20 23.38
CA ASP A 344 -16.47 19.25 24.35
C ASP A 344 -17.12 17.90 24.03
N THR A 345 -16.49 17.16 23.10
CA THR A 345 -16.96 15.83 22.71
C THR A 345 -16.64 14.93 23.89
N ASP A 346 -17.66 14.57 24.64
CA ASP A 346 -17.57 13.57 25.68
C ASP A 346 -16.87 12.32 25.15
N HIS A 347 -15.74 11.95 25.77
CA HIS A 347 -14.93 10.81 25.35
C HIS A 347 -15.73 9.51 25.36
N ALA A 348 -16.68 9.36 26.28
CA ALA A 348 -17.59 8.24 26.33
C ALA A 348 -18.59 8.25 25.15
N ALA A 349 -19.14 9.42 24.78
CA ALA A 349 -20.04 9.56 23.62
C ALA A 349 -19.31 9.22 22.29
N ALA A 350 -17.99 9.30 22.27
CA ALA A 350 -17.12 8.93 21.19
C ALA A 350 -16.76 7.42 21.15
N GLY A 351 -17.30 6.63 22.04
CA GLY A 351 -17.01 5.20 22.15
C GLY A 351 -15.81 4.84 23.02
N GLY A 352 -15.18 5.82 23.68
CA GLY A 352 -13.98 5.64 24.51
C GLY A 352 -14.26 5.07 25.90
N THR A 353 -13.19 4.91 26.70
CA THR A 353 -13.24 4.47 28.11
C THR A 353 -12.43 5.40 28.99
N MET A 354 -12.72 5.43 30.28
CA MET A 354 -11.87 6.07 31.31
C MET A 354 -11.02 5.04 32.07
N SER A 355 -11.17 3.74 31.80
CA SER A 355 -10.38 2.67 32.41
C SER A 355 -9.08 2.47 31.65
N MET A 356 -7.96 2.84 32.24
CA MET A 356 -6.63 2.60 31.65
C MET A 356 -6.36 1.12 31.39
N ALA A 357 -6.81 0.24 32.26
CA ALA A 357 -6.64 -1.21 32.07
C ALA A 357 -7.44 -1.72 30.86
N ALA A 358 -8.69 -1.23 30.69
CA ALA A 358 -9.51 -1.55 29.52
C ALA A 358 -8.91 -0.99 28.22
N TYR A 359 -8.40 0.23 28.28
CA TYR A 359 -7.73 0.87 27.16
C TYR A 359 -6.46 0.12 26.74
N ASP A 360 -5.61 -0.26 27.69
CA ASP A 360 -4.40 -1.06 27.43
C ASP A 360 -4.70 -2.39 26.75
N ALA A 361 -5.72 -3.14 27.25
CA ALA A 361 -6.18 -4.38 26.67
C ALA A 361 -6.71 -4.14 25.23
N TYR A 362 -7.50 -3.11 25.01
CA TYR A 362 -8.01 -2.74 23.68
C TYR A 362 -6.87 -2.44 22.69
N LEU A 363 -5.86 -1.67 23.08
CA LEU A 363 -4.73 -1.34 22.21
C LEU A 363 -3.91 -2.59 21.85
N ARG A 364 -3.72 -3.52 22.80
CA ARG A 364 -3.07 -4.83 22.52
C ARG A 364 -3.90 -5.64 21.52
N GLY A 365 -5.21 -5.67 21.72
CA GLY A 365 -6.13 -6.33 20.78
C GLY A 365 -6.03 -5.74 19.38
N ARG A 366 -5.97 -4.41 19.23
CA ARG A 366 -5.77 -3.73 17.94
C ARG A 366 -4.44 -4.11 17.31
N ALA A 367 -3.34 -4.03 18.06
CA ALA A 367 -2.01 -4.37 17.54
C ALA A 367 -1.96 -5.83 17.04
N LEU A 368 -2.56 -6.77 17.77
CA LEU A 368 -2.68 -8.16 17.34
C LEU A 368 -3.54 -8.32 16.09
N TYR A 369 -4.65 -7.59 15.99
CA TYR A 369 -5.54 -7.62 14.83
C TYR A 369 -4.87 -7.06 13.57
N ASP A 370 -4.14 -5.94 13.70
CA ASP A 370 -3.44 -5.29 12.57
C ASP A 370 -2.26 -6.14 12.04
N LEU A 371 -1.65 -6.95 12.90
CA LEU A 371 -0.57 -7.89 12.55
C LEU A 371 -1.09 -9.29 12.21
N SER A 372 -2.40 -9.53 12.25
CA SER A 372 -3.00 -10.85 12.10
C SER A 372 -2.67 -11.48 10.74
N VAL A 373 -2.11 -12.68 10.80
CA VAL A 373 -1.72 -13.48 9.62
C VAL A 373 -2.41 -14.85 9.60
N ASP A 374 -3.03 -15.27 10.72
CA ASP A 374 -3.67 -16.56 10.92
C ASP A 374 -4.81 -16.50 11.95
N GLU A 375 -5.55 -17.59 12.08
CA GLU A 375 -6.66 -17.72 13.03
C GLU A 375 -6.23 -17.52 14.49
N ALA A 376 -5.06 -18.00 14.86
CA ALA A 376 -4.57 -17.91 16.23
C ALA A 376 -4.34 -16.45 16.65
N SER A 377 -3.77 -15.64 15.77
CA SER A 377 -3.57 -14.20 16.01
C SER A 377 -4.88 -13.43 16.07
N GLU A 378 -5.87 -13.75 15.22
CA GLU A 378 -7.21 -13.13 15.31
C GLU A 378 -7.95 -13.52 16.60
N ARG A 379 -7.87 -14.77 17.02
CA ARG A 379 -8.44 -15.20 18.31
C ARG A 379 -7.73 -14.59 19.51
N ALA A 380 -6.41 -14.36 19.44
CA ALA A 380 -5.68 -13.62 20.46
C ALA A 380 -6.13 -12.15 20.54
N ALA A 381 -6.37 -11.51 19.41
CA ALA A 381 -6.95 -10.16 19.36
C ALA A 381 -8.35 -10.13 20.00
N LEU A 382 -9.22 -11.09 19.65
CA LEU A 382 -10.56 -11.25 20.23
C LEU A 382 -10.51 -11.36 21.76
N ALA A 383 -9.60 -12.19 22.31
CA ALA A 383 -9.44 -12.36 23.74
C ALA A 383 -9.04 -11.06 24.46
N GLN A 384 -8.24 -10.19 23.79
CA GLN A 384 -7.89 -8.88 24.34
C GLN A 384 -9.10 -7.92 24.34
N PHE A 385 -9.94 -7.94 23.30
CA PHE A 385 -11.17 -7.15 23.29
C PHE A 385 -12.18 -7.66 24.34
N ASP A 386 -12.31 -8.97 24.55
CA ASP A 386 -13.13 -9.54 25.63
C ASP A 386 -12.59 -9.10 27.01
N THR A 387 -11.26 -9.03 27.18
CA THR A 387 -10.63 -8.52 28.40
C THR A 387 -10.96 -7.05 28.60
N ALA A 388 -10.88 -6.23 27.55
CA ALA A 388 -11.23 -4.81 27.62
C ALA A 388 -12.70 -4.60 28.03
N ILE A 389 -13.62 -5.38 27.47
CA ILE A 389 -15.05 -5.36 27.82
C ILE A 389 -15.30 -5.83 29.27
N THR A 390 -14.53 -6.80 29.75
CA THR A 390 -14.61 -7.27 31.14
C THR A 390 -14.16 -6.20 32.13
N LEU A 391 -13.13 -5.43 31.77
CA LEU A 391 -12.59 -4.34 32.58
C LEU A 391 -13.47 -3.06 32.51
N ASP A 392 -14.17 -2.85 31.41
CA ASP A 392 -15.15 -1.78 31.23
C ASP A 392 -16.24 -2.20 30.24
N SER A 393 -17.37 -2.64 30.76
CA SER A 393 -18.52 -3.11 29.96
C SER A 393 -19.23 -2.00 29.15
N HIS A 394 -18.87 -0.73 29.38
CA HIS A 394 -19.38 0.44 28.65
C HIS A 394 -18.42 0.90 27.53
N TYR A 395 -17.32 0.20 27.31
CA TYR A 395 -16.35 0.56 26.29
C TYR A 395 -16.85 0.21 24.87
N ALA A 396 -17.57 1.12 24.22
CA ALA A 396 -18.20 0.90 22.92
C ALA A 396 -17.20 0.52 21.82
N ALA A 397 -16.01 1.13 21.77
CA ALA A 397 -14.99 0.80 20.77
C ALA A 397 -14.48 -0.64 20.92
N ALA A 398 -14.41 -1.19 22.16
CA ALA A 398 -14.04 -2.58 22.38
C ALA A 398 -15.14 -3.54 21.86
N HIS A 399 -16.42 -3.23 22.06
CA HIS A 399 -17.53 -3.99 21.49
C HIS A 399 -17.51 -3.95 19.94
N ALA A 400 -17.28 -2.80 19.32
CA ALA A 400 -17.16 -2.69 17.87
C ALA A 400 -15.96 -3.48 17.32
N ALA A 401 -14.81 -3.43 18.00
CA ALA A 401 -13.63 -4.19 17.63
C ALA A 401 -13.84 -5.70 17.77
N ARG A 402 -14.52 -6.14 18.85
CA ARG A 402 -14.97 -7.53 19.02
C ARG A 402 -15.84 -7.99 17.85
N ALA A 403 -16.85 -7.20 17.49
CA ALA A 403 -17.74 -7.49 16.37
C ALA A 403 -16.98 -7.64 15.05
N ARG A 404 -16.06 -6.73 14.77
CA ARG A 404 -15.22 -6.76 13.56
C ARG A 404 -14.33 -8.01 13.52
N THR A 405 -13.72 -8.37 14.64
CA THR A 405 -12.86 -9.56 14.74
C THR A 405 -13.64 -10.84 14.58
N LEU A 406 -14.82 -10.96 15.21
CA LEU A 406 -15.72 -12.09 15.01
C LEU A 406 -16.14 -12.23 13.55
N THR A 407 -16.45 -11.11 12.87
CA THR A 407 -16.80 -11.12 11.46
C THR A 407 -15.61 -11.57 10.58
N ALA A 408 -14.39 -11.17 10.92
CA ALA A 408 -13.19 -11.60 10.20
C ALA A 408 -12.95 -13.10 10.39
N ILE A 409 -13.02 -13.60 11.61
CA ILE A 409 -12.88 -15.03 11.93
C ILE A 409 -13.95 -15.84 11.18
N ALA A 410 -15.20 -15.41 11.22
CA ALA A 410 -16.28 -16.08 10.51
C ALA A 410 -16.07 -16.16 8.99
N ASN A 411 -15.55 -15.07 8.40
CA ASN A 411 -15.30 -15.01 6.96
C ASN A 411 -14.14 -15.89 6.52
N GLN A 412 -13.05 -15.95 7.31
CA GLN A 412 -11.80 -16.57 6.89
C GLN A 412 -11.70 -18.04 7.35
N TYR A 413 -12.20 -18.34 8.57
CA TYR A 413 -11.95 -19.64 9.23
C TYR A 413 -13.26 -20.35 9.63
N GLY A 414 -14.40 -19.66 9.63
CA GLY A 414 -15.69 -20.24 10.00
C GLY A 414 -16.12 -21.34 9.03
N ASP A 415 -16.40 -22.55 9.55
CA ASP A 415 -17.07 -23.59 8.80
C ASP A 415 -18.60 -23.34 8.69
N VAL A 416 -19.31 -24.17 7.94
CA VAL A 416 -20.77 -24.02 7.72
C VAL A 416 -21.57 -24.01 9.02
N THR A 417 -21.09 -24.67 10.06
CA THR A 417 -21.80 -24.80 11.34
C THR A 417 -21.50 -23.65 12.30
N SER A 418 -20.25 -23.20 12.39
CA SER A 418 -19.81 -22.17 13.33
C SER A 418 -20.00 -20.73 12.80
N ARG A 419 -19.92 -20.55 11.47
CA ARG A 419 -19.99 -19.24 10.83
C ARG A 419 -21.22 -18.42 11.20
N GLY A 420 -22.40 -19.05 11.21
CA GLY A 420 -23.66 -18.40 11.55
C GLY A 420 -23.66 -17.84 12.98
N ALA A 421 -23.21 -18.63 13.95
CA ALA A 421 -23.12 -18.22 15.35
C ALA A 421 -22.13 -17.06 15.56
N LEU A 422 -20.99 -17.09 14.89
CA LEU A 422 -19.99 -16.00 14.96
C LEU A 422 -20.57 -14.67 14.41
N TYR A 423 -21.36 -14.72 13.34
CA TYR A 423 -22.03 -13.53 12.84
C TYR A 423 -23.13 -13.03 13.78
N ASP A 424 -23.88 -13.92 14.43
CA ASP A 424 -24.89 -13.54 15.42
C ASP A 424 -24.24 -12.83 16.61
N GLU A 425 -23.12 -13.37 17.12
CA GLU A 425 -22.36 -12.72 18.16
C GLU A 425 -21.79 -11.37 17.71
N ALA A 426 -21.32 -11.26 16.46
CA ALA A 426 -20.81 -10.02 15.91
C ALA A 426 -21.90 -8.95 15.80
N VAL A 427 -23.12 -9.31 15.37
CA VAL A 427 -24.28 -8.40 15.33
C VAL A 427 -24.59 -7.88 16.73
N VAL A 428 -24.74 -8.77 17.72
CA VAL A 428 -25.01 -8.39 19.10
C VAL A 428 -23.95 -7.44 19.66
N ALA A 429 -22.69 -7.72 19.39
CA ALA A 429 -21.60 -6.85 19.85
C ALA A 429 -21.62 -5.47 19.15
N ALA A 430 -21.91 -5.41 17.86
CA ALA A 430 -22.04 -4.14 17.13
C ALA A 430 -23.23 -3.31 17.59
N GLU A 431 -24.39 -3.94 17.81
CA GLU A 431 -25.58 -3.29 18.36
C GLU A 431 -25.31 -2.76 19.78
N ARG A 432 -24.61 -3.54 20.60
CA ARG A 432 -24.20 -3.08 21.93
C ARG A 432 -23.28 -1.85 21.86
N ALA A 433 -22.36 -1.80 20.91
CA ALA A 433 -21.52 -0.63 20.70
C ALA A 433 -22.34 0.62 20.31
N ILE A 434 -23.38 0.45 19.50
CA ILE A 434 -24.29 1.53 19.08
C ILE A 434 -25.12 2.02 20.27
N ASP A 435 -25.64 1.11 21.10
CA ASP A 435 -26.42 1.47 22.30
C ASP A 435 -25.59 2.32 23.27
N LEU A 436 -24.30 1.96 23.43
CA LEU A 436 -23.38 2.65 24.31
C LEU A 436 -22.90 4.00 23.76
N ALA A 437 -22.72 4.10 22.44
CA ALA A 437 -22.24 5.31 21.76
C ALA A 437 -22.98 5.53 20.43
N PRO A 438 -24.18 6.17 20.44
CA PRO A 438 -25.03 6.33 19.24
C PRO A 438 -24.45 7.22 18.15
N GLU A 439 -23.34 7.91 18.38
CA GLU A 439 -22.63 8.71 17.39
C GLU A 439 -21.30 8.07 16.92
N PHE A 440 -21.04 6.84 17.31
CA PHE A 440 -19.81 6.13 16.95
C PHE A 440 -19.93 5.48 15.57
N ALA A 441 -19.35 6.11 14.56
CA ALA A 441 -19.45 5.72 13.15
C ALA A 441 -18.98 4.29 12.87
N ASP A 442 -17.87 3.83 13.49
CA ASP A 442 -17.30 2.50 13.25
C ASP A 442 -18.23 1.38 13.73
N ALA A 443 -19.03 1.59 14.78
CA ALA A 443 -20.02 0.63 15.23
C ALA A 443 -21.08 0.37 14.16
N TYR A 444 -21.66 1.42 13.58
CA TYR A 444 -22.60 1.31 12.47
C TYR A 444 -21.98 0.71 11.22
N SER A 445 -20.75 1.11 10.88
CA SER A 445 -20.01 0.56 9.74
C SER A 445 -19.76 -0.94 9.91
N THR A 446 -19.45 -1.37 11.13
CA THR A 446 -19.22 -2.79 11.45
C THR A 446 -20.52 -3.58 11.42
N LEU A 447 -21.61 -3.04 11.96
CA LEU A 447 -22.95 -3.66 11.88
C LEU A 447 -23.38 -3.84 10.41
N GLY A 448 -23.30 -2.77 9.62
CA GLY A 448 -23.63 -2.82 8.19
C GLY A 448 -22.80 -3.85 7.42
N TYR A 449 -21.49 -3.91 7.71
CA TYR A 449 -20.60 -4.90 7.09
C TYR A 449 -20.95 -6.34 7.49
N THR A 450 -21.23 -6.60 8.77
CA THR A 450 -21.61 -7.93 9.27
C THR A 450 -22.96 -8.39 8.69
N LEU A 451 -23.95 -7.49 8.62
CA LEU A 451 -25.25 -7.80 8.01
C LEU A 451 -25.11 -8.08 6.51
N PHE A 452 -24.38 -7.23 5.80
CA PHE A 452 -24.24 -7.34 4.34
C PHE A 452 -23.40 -8.54 3.93
N GLN A 453 -22.22 -8.67 4.47
CA GLN A 453 -21.25 -9.71 4.06
C GLN A 453 -21.44 -11.01 4.81
N GLY A 454 -21.76 -10.95 6.10
CA GLY A 454 -21.92 -12.12 6.95
C GLY A 454 -23.30 -12.75 6.85
N ARG A 455 -24.36 -11.96 7.03
CA ARG A 455 -25.73 -12.44 7.01
C ARG A 455 -26.36 -12.44 5.62
N LEU A 456 -25.66 -11.87 4.62
CA LEU A 456 -26.15 -11.71 3.25
C LEU A 456 -27.48 -10.94 3.20
N ASP A 457 -27.64 -9.95 4.09
CA ASP A 457 -28.81 -9.10 4.20
C ASP A 457 -28.51 -7.68 3.69
N ALA A 458 -28.68 -7.48 2.39
CA ALA A 458 -28.46 -6.18 1.77
C ALA A 458 -29.46 -5.12 2.22
N ARG A 459 -30.67 -5.52 2.60
CA ARG A 459 -31.72 -4.60 3.07
C ARG A 459 -31.44 -4.13 4.50
N GLY A 460 -31.16 -5.07 5.41
CA GLY A 460 -30.86 -4.75 6.81
C GLY A 460 -29.59 -3.93 6.99
N ALA A 461 -28.64 -4.06 6.07
CA ALA A 461 -27.38 -3.30 6.10
C ALA A 461 -27.52 -1.81 5.70
N ARG A 462 -28.66 -1.40 5.09
CA ARG A 462 -28.84 -0.05 4.52
C ARG A 462 -28.69 1.05 5.56
N ASP A 463 -29.54 1.04 6.57
CA ASP A 463 -29.60 2.09 7.60
C ASP A 463 -28.29 2.20 8.38
N PRO A 464 -27.66 1.08 8.82
CA PRO A 464 -26.34 1.13 9.43
C PRO A 464 -25.27 1.80 8.54
N PHE A 465 -25.20 1.43 7.27
CA PHE A 465 -24.21 2.04 6.35
C PHE A 465 -24.49 3.53 6.09
N GLU A 466 -25.73 3.94 5.87
CA GLU A 466 -26.08 5.34 5.68
C GLU A 466 -25.78 6.19 6.93
N ARG A 467 -26.07 5.64 8.12
CA ARG A 467 -25.76 6.30 9.38
C ARG A 467 -24.26 6.41 9.59
N SER A 468 -23.52 5.34 9.33
CA SER A 468 -22.05 5.35 9.46
C SER A 468 -21.39 6.41 8.56
N ALA A 469 -21.84 6.52 7.30
CA ALA A 469 -21.29 7.49 6.35
C ALA A 469 -21.53 8.95 6.74
N LYS A 470 -22.68 9.22 7.41
CA LYS A 470 -23.00 10.56 7.93
C LYS A 470 -22.12 10.92 9.13
N LEU A 471 -21.91 9.97 10.05
CA LEU A 471 -21.12 10.17 11.26
C LEU A 471 -19.61 10.17 10.98
N GLY A 472 -19.16 9.26 10.09
CA GLY A 472 -17.75 9.02 9.78
C GLY A 472 -17.29 9.67 8.47
N ALA A 473 -17.75 10.87 8.15
CA ALA A 473 -17.35 11.57 6.91
C ALA A 473 -15.85 11.91 6.81
N GLY A 474 -15.10 11.85 7.91
CA GLY A 474 -13.65 11.97 7.99
C GLY A 474 -12.91 10.62 8.03
N GLU A 475 -13.60 9.48 7.95
CA GLU A 475 -13.03 8.15 8.14
C GLU A 475 -13.02 7.34 6.84
N ALA A 476 -11.81 7.15 6.28
CA ALA A 476 -11.64 6.51 4.97
C ALA A 476 -12.24 5.10 4.91
N THR A 477 -12.06 4.28 5.95
CA THR A 477 -12.57 2.90 5.99
C THR A 477 -14.10 2.86 6.01
N VAL A 478 -14.73 3.74 6.79
CA VAL A 478 -16.20 3.89 6.87
C VAL A 478 -16.74 4.26 5.48
N LEU A 479 -16.18 5.28 4.87
CA LEU A 479 -16.58 5.75 3.54
C LEU A 479 -16.35 4.69 2.45
N ALA A 480 -15.25 3.95 2.49
CA ALA A 480 -14.97 2.90 1.52
C ALA A 480 -15.95 1.74 1.62
N ARG A 481 -16.30 1.30 2.83
CA ARG A 481 -17.31 0.25 3.06
C ARG A 481 -18.70 0.70 2.58
N TYR A 482 -19.09 1.92 2.93
CA TYR A 482 -20.34 2.50 2.44
C TYR A 482 -20.38 2.61 0.92
N ALA A 483 -19.28 3.06 0.29
CA ALA A 483 -19.18 3.17 -1.16
C ALA A 483 -19.33 1.79 -1.84
N GLN A 484 -18.64 0.77 -1.33
CA GLN A 484 -18.75 -0.59 -1.87
C GLN A 484 -20.17 -1.13 -1.72
N TYR A 485 -20.79 -1.00 -0.55
CA TYR A 485 -22.18 -1.38 -0.33
C TYR A 485 -23.12 -0.66 -1.32
N SER A 486 -23.01 0.67 -1.42
CA SER A 486 -23.83 1.49 -2.31
C SER A 486 -23.71 1.03 -3.77
N ALA A 487 -22.48 0.75 -4.25
CA ALA A 487 -22.28 0.21 -5.60
C ALA A 487 -22.98 -1.16 -5.77
N ARG A 488 -22.90 -2.05 -4.77
CA ARG A 488 -23.51 -3.38 -4.85
C ARG A 488 -25.04 -3.34 -4.91
N ILE A 489 -25.66 -2.37 -4.24
CA ILE A 489 -27.11 -2.17 -4.34
C ILE A 489 -27.53 -1.31 -5.54
N GLY A 490 -26.58 -0.84 -6.38
CA GLY A 490 -26.83 -0.03 -7.57
C GLY A 490 -27.03 1.46 -7.30
N ASN A 491 -26.57 1.97 -6.16
CA ASN A 491 -26.60 3.40 -5.83
C ASN A 491 -25.26 4.07 -6.17
N ASP A 492 -24.96 4.21 -7.47
CA ASP A 492 -23.72 4.79 -7.97
C ASP A 492 -23.58 6.27 -7.57
N ALA A 493 -24.70 6.99 -7.41
CA ALA A 493 -24.71 8.38 -7.00
C ALA A 493 -24.08 8.60 -5.60
N ALA A 494 -24.25 7.62 -4.70
CA ALA A 494 -23.63 7.64 -3.37
C ALA A 494 -22.23 7.01 -3.38
N ALA A 495 -22.02 5.95 -4.17
CA ALA A 495 -20.76 5.20 -4.19
C ALA A 495 -19.58 6.05 -4.65
N GLY A 496 -19.71 6.78 -5.76
CA GLY A 496 -18.63 7.56 -6.37
C GLY A 496 -18.05 8.64 -5.45
N PRO A 497 -18.86 9.58 -4.94
CA PRO A 497 -18.38 10.62 -4.03
C PRO A 497 -17.74 10.08 -2.75
N ALA A 498 -18.34 9.05 -2.12
CA ALA A 498 -17.80 8.44 -0.91
C ALA A 498 -16.43 7.80 -1.16
N MET A 499 -16.27 7.04 -2.26
CA MET A 499 -15.00 6.44 -2.62
C MET A 499 -13.95 7.47 -2.98
N LYS A 500 -14.31 8.53 -3.70
CA LYS A 500 -13.39 9.62 -4.02
C LYS A 500 -12.83 10.28 -2.74
N ARG A 501 -13.70 10.50 -1.74
CA ARG A 501 -13.26 11.04 -0.46
C ARG A 501 -12.37 10.04 0.31
N ALA A 502 -12.71 8.75 0.32
CA ALA A 502 -11.87 7.71 0.92
C ALA A 502 -10.46 7.67 0.31
N LEU A 503 -10.34 7.77 -1.01
CA LEU A 503 -9.05 7.84 -1.70
C LEU A 503 -8.22 9.09 -1.34
N ILE A 504 -8.87 10.22 -1.03
CA ILE A 504 -8.17 11.42 -0.56
C ILE A 504 -7.63 11.20 0.85
N LEU A 505 -8.44 10.60 1.72
CA LEU A 505 -8.12 10.40 3.14
C LEU A 505 -7.13 9.24 3.35
N ASP A 506 -7.03 8.27 2.43
CA ASP A 506 -6.19 7.08 2.60
C ASP A 506 -5.49 6.68 1.30
N ARG A 507 -4.67 7.59 0.79
CA ARG A 507 -4.07 7.52 -0.55
C ARG A 507 -2.93 6.52 -0.71
N LEU A 508 -2.34 6.04 0.37
CA LEU A 508 -1.27 5.02 0.34
C LEU A 508 -1.76 3.63 0.74
N ASN A 509 -3.08 3.44 0.88
CA ASN A 509 -3.65 2.14 1.22
C ASN A 509 -4.09 1.38 -0.04
N PRO A 510 -3.42 0.28 -0.40
CA PRO A 510 -3.75 -0.49 -1.60
C PRO A 510 -5.16 -1.09 -1.56
N LEU A 511 -5.74 -1.34 -0.37
CA LEU A 511 -7.10 -1.86 -0.23
C LEU A 511 -8.16 -0.86 -0.72
N ILE A 512 -7.95 0.44 -0.50
CA ILE A 512 -8.86 1.50 -0.98
C ILE A 512 -8.86 1.56 -2.52
N TYR A 513 -7.68 1.39 -3.16
CA TYR A 513 -7.60 1.35 -4.63
C TYR A 513 -8.30 0.12 -5.20
N ARG A 514 -8.16 -1.06 -4.57
CA ARG A 514 -8.90 -2.26 -4.97
C ARG A 514 -10.41 -2.07 -4.79
N ALA A 515 -10.84 -1.43 -3.70
CA ALA A 515 -12.25 -1.10 -3.47
C ALA A 515 -12.78 -0.14 -4.55
N ALA A 516 -12.04 0.91 -4.89
CA ALA A 516 -12.38 1.85 -5.96
C ALA A 516 -12.56 1.14 -7.31
N ALA A 517 -11.60 0.28 -7.68
CA ALA A 517 -11.69 -0.51 -8.90
C ALA A 517 -12.92 -1.43 -8.92
N SER A 518 -13.29 -2.01 -7.77
CA SER A 518 -14.47 -2.89 -7.67
C SER A 518 -15.79 -2.15 -7.92
N ILE A 519 -15.83 -0.85 -7.62
CA ILE A 519 -16.99 0.03 -7.91
C ILE A 519 -17.07 0.29 -9.42
N GLU A 520 -15.94 0.62 -10.05
CA GLU A 520 -15.89 0.85 -11.49
C GLU A 520 -16.27 -0.44 -12.27
N TYR A 521 -15.79 -1.60 -11.81
CA TYR A 521 -16.14 -2.90 -12.39
C TYR A 521 -17.64 -3.19 -12.26
N ALA A 522 -18.23 -2.96 -11.07
CA ALA A 522 -19.65 -3.14 -10.83
C ALA A 522 -20.53 -2.24 -11.72
N ALA A 523 -20.06 -1.04 -12.01
CA ALA A 523 -20.70 -0.08 -12.91
C ALA A 523 -20.39 -0.33 -14.39
N ARG A 524 -19.79 -1.47 -14.74
CA ARG A 524 -19.40 -1.87 -16.11
C ARG A 524 -18.32 -0.98 -16.76
N ARG A 525 -17.65 -0.14 -16.00
CA ARG A 525 -16.53 0.69 -16.47
C ARG A 525 -15.21 -0.07 -16.29
N TYR A 526 -15.04 -1.13 -17.08
CA TYR A 526 -13.93 -2.08 -16.94
C TYR A 526 -12.56 -1.46 -17.22
N ALA A 527 -12.48 -0.58 -18.22
CA ALA A 527 -11.22 0.09 -18.56
C ALA A 527 -10.77 1.05 -17.44
N GLU A 528 -11.72 1.72 -16.79
CA GLU A 528 -11.51 2.66 -15.71
C GLU A 528 -11.10 1.96 -14.39
N SER A 529 -11.44 0.68 -14.22
CA SER A 529 -11.02 -0.10 -13.04
C SER A 529 -9.52 -0.45 -13.05
N LEU A 530 -8.90 -0.60 -14.23
CA LEU A 530 -7.53 -1.09 -14.38
C LEU A 530 -6.46 -0.18 -13.74
N PRO A 531 -6.50 1.16 -13.87
CA PRO A 531 -5.49 2.03 -13.25
C PRO A 531 -5.42 1.88 -11.73
N ALA A 532 -6.58 1.80 -11.06
CA ALA A 532 -6.64 1.64 -9.61
C ALA A 532 -6.09 0.28 -9.14
N LEU A 533 -6.40 -0.81 -9.86
CA LEU A 533 -5.85 -2.13 -9.55
C LEU A 533 -4.33 -2.19 -9.74
N ARG A 534 -3.81 -1.60 -10.81
CA ARG A 534 -2.36 -1.51 -11.04
C ARG A 534 -1.67 -0.69 -9.95
N GLN A 535 -2.29 0.41 -9.51
CA GLN A 535 -1.77 1.19 -8.39
C GLN A 535 -1.74 0.39 -7.09
N ALA A 536 -2.77 -0.42 -6.83
CA ALA A 536 -2.80 -1.33 -5.68
C ALA A 536 -1.65 -2.34 -5.72
N LEU A 537 -1.36 -2.93 -6.90
CA LEU A 537 -0.23 -3.87 -7.07
C LEU A 537 1.14 -3.19 -7.00
N ILE A 538 1.28 -1.92 -7.42
CA ILE A 538 2.52 -1.16 -7.21
C ILE A 538 2.80 -1.01 -5.71
N MET A 539 1.77 -0.76 -4.89
CA MET A 539 1.91 -0.62 -3.45
C MET A 539 2.08 -1.96 -2.74
N ASN A 540 1.39 -3.00 -3.19
CA ASN A 540 1.46 -4.36 -2.65
C ASN A 540 1.46 -5.40 -3.78
N PRO A 541 2.64 -5.80 -4.29
CA PRO A 541 2.76 -6.75 -5.39
C PRO A 541 2.18 -8.15 -5.12
N LYS A 542 1.98 -8.50 -3.85
CA LYS A 542 1.43 -9.79 -3.42
C LYS A 542 -0.04 -9.69 -2.99
N MET A 543 -0.72 -8.59 -3.32
CA MET A 543 -2.11 -8.39 -2.92
C MET A 543 -3.02 -9.47 -3.52
N SER A 544 -3.66 -10.24 -2.65
CA SER A 544 -4.64 -11.24 -3.06
C SER A 544 -5.81 -10.60 -3.82
N ARG A 545 -6.35 -11.32 -4.81
CA ARG A 545 -7.49 -10.93 -5.67
C ARG A 545 -7.23 -9.73 -6.59
N ALA A 546 -6.05 -9.12 -6.58
CA ALA A 546 -5.79 -7.96 -7.42
C ALA A 546 -5.52 -8.35 -8.87
N HIS A 547 -4.69 -9.38 -9.09
CA HIS A 547 -4.48 -9.96 -10.41
C HIS A 547 -5.76 -10.54 -11.00
N ALA A 548 -6.54 -11.29 -10.21
CA ALA A 548 -7.83 -11.81 -10.67
C ALA A 548 -8.80 -10.69 -11.07
N ALA A 549 -8.89 -9.60 -10.31
CA ALA A 549 -9.73 -8.46 -10.65
C ALA A 549 -9.29 -7.74 -11.94
N ILE A 550 -7.98 -7.65 -12.22
CA ILE A 550 -7.47 -7.19 -13.51
C ILE A 550 -7.87 -8.17 -14.62
N GLY A 551 -7.72 -9.48 -14.35
CA GLY A 551 -8.14 -10.55 -15.27
C GLY A 551 -9.62 -10.45 -15.62
N ASP A 552 -10.50 -10.25 -14.63
CA ASP A 552 -11.95 -10.06 -14.83
C ASP A 552 -12.24 -8.84 -15.72
N ALA A 553 -11.59 -7.71 -15.46
CA ALA A 553 -11.77 -6.50 -16.27
C ALA A 553 -11.29 -6.69 -17.71
N LEU A 554 -10.12 -7.34 -17.92
CA LEU A 554 -9.57 -7.65 -19.23
C LEU A 554 -10.43 -8.66 -19.98
N LEU A 555 -10.97 -9.66 -19.29
CA LEU A 555 -11.90 -10.65 -19.82
C LEU A 555 -13.16 -9.97 -20.38
N MET A 556 -13.72 -9.00 -19.63
CA MET A 556 -14.88 -8.25 -20.08
C MET A 556 -14.58 -7.28 -21.22
N LEU A 557 -13.33 -6.83 -21.36
CA LEU A 557 -12.83 -6.06 -22.49
C LEU A 557 -12.48 -6.91 -23.73
N GLY A 558 -12.60 -8.24 -23.64
CA GLY A 558 -12.23 -9.16 -24.72
C GLY A 558 -10.72 -9.36 -24.91
N ARG A 559 -9.89 -8.92 -23.97
CA ARG A 559 -8.41 -9.02 -23.97
C ARG A 559 -7.98 -10.34 -23.34
N LEU A 560 -8.35 -11.45 -24.00
CA LEU A 560 -8.33 -12.79 -23.40
C LEU A 560 -6.92 -13.28 -23.01
N ASP A 561 -5.90 -13.07 -23.87
CA ASP A 561 -4.53 -13.50 -23.57
C ASP A 561 -3.93 -12.75 -22.39
N GLU A 562 -4.24 -11.46 -22.27
CA GLU A 562 -3.80 -10.65 -21.12
C GLU A 562 -4.54 -11.07 -19.85
N ALA A 563 -5.85 -11.33 -19.93
CA ALA A 563 -6.63 -11.86 -18.81
C ALA A 563 -6.07 -13.19 -18.31
N ARG A 564 -5.69 -14.10 -19.21
CA ARG A 564 -5.04 -15.37 -18.87
C ARG A 564 -3.73 -15.15 -18.10
N GLY A 565 -2.90 -14.20 -18.55
CA GLY A 565 -1.66 -13.84 -17.88
C GLY A 565 -1.89 -13.37 -16.45
N GLU A 566 -2.87 -12.51 -16.25
CA GLU A 566 -3.23 -11.98 -14.93
C GLU A 566 -3.81 -13.07 -14.01
N TYR A 567 -4.72 -13.92 -14.49
CA TYR A 567 -5.19 -15.06 -13.69
C TYR A 567 -4.08 -16.03 -13.31
N THR A 568 -3.11 -16.26 -14.21
CA THR A 568 -1.95 -17.11 -13.89
C THR A 568 -1.08 -16.51 -12.77
N ALA A 569 -0.99 -15.18 -12.70
CA ALA A 569 -0.24 -14.44 -11.66
C ALA A 569 -0.97 -14.35 -10.31
N GLU A 570 -2.28 -14.66 -10.26
CA GLU A 570 -3.06 -14.57 -9.02
C GLU A 570 -2.59 -15.61 -7.99
N PRO A 571 -2.18 -15.18 -6.77
CA PRO A 571 -1.66 -16.11 -5.77
C PRO A 571 -2.74 -16.98 -5.12
N VAL A 572 -4.03 -16.59 -5.17
CA VAL A 572 -5.14 -17.28 -4.50
C VAL A 572 -5.87 -18.22 -5.48
N ASP A 573 -5.84 -19.50 -5.21
CA ASP A 573 -6.40 -20.55 -6.06
C ASP A 573 -7.89 -20.40 -6.34
N ASP A 574 -8.66 -19.91 -5.36
CA ASP A 574 -10.09 -19.66 -5.47
C ASP A 574 -10.44 -18.79 -6.70
N PHE A 575 -9.65 -17.75 -6.93
CA PHE A 575 -9.84 -16.80 -8.04
C PHE A 575 -9.04 -17.18 -9.27
N ARG A 576 -7.84 -17.74 -9.08
CA ARG A 576 -6.98 -18.20 -10.16
C ARG A 576 -7.65 -19.28 -11.00
N LEU A 577 -8.12 -20.34 -10.37
CA LEU A 577 -8.72 -21.48 -11.06
C LEU A 577 -10.04 -21.12 -11.72
N ALA A 578 -10.88 -20.32 -11.07
CA ALA A 578 -12.13 -19.86 -11.65
C ALA A 578 -11.90 -18.99 -12.90
N GLY A 579 -10.99 -18.02 -12.81
CA GLY A 579 -10.63 -17.16 -13.94
C GLY A 579 -10.03 -17.94 -15.11
N LEU A 580 -9.11 -18.88 -14.82
CA LEU A 580 -8.52 -19.76 -15.85
C LEU A 580 -9.58 -20.65 -16.52
N ALA A 581 -10.51 -21.25 -15.75
CA ALA A 581 -11.60 -22.06 -16.31
C ALA A 581 -12.46 -21.25 -17.30
N ILE A 582 -12.72 -19.98 -17.01
CA ILE A 582 -13.52 -19.11 -17.87
C ILE A 582 -12.71 -18.66 -19.11
N VAL A 583 -11.50 -18.14 -18.91
CA VAL A 583 -10.71 -17.55 -20.01
C VAL A 583 -10.24 -18.60 -21.00
N GLU A 584 -9.80 -19.79 -20.54
CA GLU A 584 -9.39 -20.88 -21.41
C GLU A 584 -10.56 -21.41 -22.24
N ARG A 585 -11.79 -21.45 -21.68
CA ARG A 585 -13.00 -21.77 -22.44
C ARG A 585 -13.26 -20.77 -23.55
N ARG A 586 -13.11 -19.47 -23.27
CA ARG A 586 -13.29 -18.41 -24.28
C ARG A 586 -12.20 -18.41 -25.34
N LEU A 587 -10.97 -18.83 -25.02
CA LEU A 587 -9.86 -19.03 -25.97
C LEU A 587 -10.00 -20.30 -26.83
N GLY A 588 -11.00 -21.17 -26.56
CA GLY A 588 -11.21 -22.42 -27.24
C GLY A 588 -10.40 -23.59 -26.67
N ASN A 589 -9.68 -23.40 -25.59
CA ASN A 589 -8.83 -24.43 -24.95
C ASN A 589 -9.66 -25.30 -23.98
N ALA A 590 -10.63 -26.05 -24.52
CA ALA A 590 -11.61 -26.79 -23.75
C ALA A 590 -11.00 -27.76 -22.72
N ARG A 591 -9.83 -28.34 -22.99
CA ARG A 591 -9.11 -29.22 -22.05
C ARG A 591 -8.59 -28.46 -20.86
N ALA A 592 -7.84 -27.39 -21.07
CA ALA A 592 -7.30 -26.56 -19.99
C ALA A 592 -8.40 -25.93 -19.11
N ALA A 593 -9.50 -25.46 -19.74
CA ALA A 593 -10.66 -24.97 -19.04
C ALA A 593 -11.26 -26.01 -18.09
N ARG A 594 -11.41 -27.26 -18.57
CA ARG A 594 -11.93 -28.36 -17.76
C ARG A 594 -11.00 -28.74 -16.63
N GLU A 595 -9.70 -28.87 -16.90
CA GLU A 595 -8.67 -29.15 -15.89
C GLU A 595 -8.69 -28.10 -14.74
N ALA A 596 -8.81 -26.82 -15.08
CA ALA A 596 -8.93 -25.74 -14.09
C ALA A 596 -10.22 -25.84 -13.26
N CYS A 597 -11.36 -26.13 -13.90
CA CYS A 597 -12.64 -26.29 -13.22
C CYS A 597 -12.67 -27.54 -12.32
N ASP A 598 -12.13 -28.66 -12.80
CA ASP A 598 -12.10 -29.91 -12.03
C ASP A 598 -11.24 -29.73 -10.76
N ARG A 599 -10.11 -29.01 -10.87
CA ARG A 599 -9.29 -28.64 -9.72
C ARG A 599 -10.04 -27.69 -8.77
N LEU A 600 -10.72 -26.67 -9.28
CA LEU A 600 -11.54 -25.75 -8.48
C LEU A 600 -12.55 -26.51 -7.63
N VAL A 601 -13.24 -27.50 -8.23
CA VAL A 601 -14.26 -28.30 -7.53
C VAL A 601 -13.64 -29.30 -6.57
N ALA A 602 -12.56 -30.01 -6.98
CA ALA A 602 -11.97 -31.07 -6.17
C ALA A 602 -11.15 -30.57 -4.99
N GLU A 603 -10.39 -29.48 -5.18
CA GLU A 603 -9.46 -28.98 -4.17
C GLU A 603 -10.14 -28.00 -3.19
N LEU A 604 -11.18 -27.25 -3.63
CA LEU A 604 -11.76 -26.15 -2.86
C LEU A 604 -13.23 -26.39 -2.47
N ALA A 605 -13.92 -27.31 -3.12
CA ALA A 605 -15.26 -27.79 -2.79
C ALA A 605 -16.28 -26.67 -2.46
N ASP A 606 -16.90 -26.73 -1.28
CA ASP A 606 -17.95 -25.80 -0.84
C ASP A 606 -17.44 -24.41 -0.45
N ARG A 607 -16.13 -24.20 -0.39
CA ARG A 607 -15.53 -22.90 -0.09
C ARG A 607 -15.68 -21.89 -1.24
N VAL A 608 -15.94 -22.36 -2.46
CA VAL A 608 -15.92 -21.58 -3.70
C VAL A 608 -17.17 -21.77 -4.56
N LEU A 609 -18.31 -21.99 -3.93
CA LEU A 609 -19.57 -22.26 -4.63
C LEU A 609 -20.00 -21.08 -5.53
N TYR A 610 -19.74 -19.85 -5.08
CA TYR A 610 -19.99 -18.66 -5.87
C TYR A 610 -19.14 -18.66 -7.17
N GLN A 611 -17.84 -18.94 -7.08
CA GLN A 611 -16.92 -19.01 -8.22
C GLN A 611 -17.30 -20.15 -9.16
N GLN A 612 -17.72 -21.31 -8.63
CA GLN A 612 -18.25 -22.41 -9.46
C GLN A 612 -19.51 -21.95 -10.22
N GLY A 613 -20.39 -21.19 -9.57
CA GLY A 613 -21.54 -20.57 -10.22
C GLY A 613 -21.17 -19.66 -11.38
N GLN A 614 -20.13 -18.82 -11.21
CA GLN A 614 -19.58 -17.96 -12.26
C GLN A 614 -19.06 -18.78 -13.44
N VAL A 615 -18.26 -19.83 -13.20
CA VAL A 615 -17.69 -20.71 -14.23
C VAL A 615 -18.82 -21.36 -15.05
N TYR A 616 -19.80 -21.98 -14.39
CA TYR A 616 -20.89 -22.66 -15.09
C TYR A 616 -21.80 -21.68 -15.85
N ALA A 617 -22.04 -20.49 -15.30
CA ALA A 617 -22.77 -19.44 -16.01
C ALA A 617 -22.08 -19.04 -17.32
N GLN A 618 -20.76 -18.83 -17.27
CA GLN A 618 -19.96 -18.46 -18.44
C GLN A 618 -19.78 -19.62 -19.45
N TRP A 619 -19.96 -20.85 -19.00
CA TRP A 619 -19.95 -22.03 -19.89
C TRP A 619 -21.33 -22.31 -20.51
N GLY A 620 -22.39 -21.57 -20.11
CA GLY A 620 -23.77 -21.76 -20.57
C GLY A 620 -24.50 -22.87 -19.83
N GLU A 621 -23.95 -23.43 -18.76
CA GLU A 621 -24.54 -24.49 -17.94
C GLU A 621 -25.45 -23.86 -16.85
N ARG A 622 -26.51 -23.14 -17.29
CA ARG A 622 -27.34 -22.27 -16.42
C ARG A 622 -27.92 -22.98 -15.22
N THR A 623 -28.50 -24.19 -15.40
CA THR A 623 -29.07 -24.96 -14.28
C THR A 623 -28.02 -25.25 -13.22
N ARG A 624 -26.85 -25.73 -13.65
CA ARG A 624 -25.76 -26.06 -12.74
C ARG A 624 -25.22 -24.82 -12.02
N ALA A 625 -25.14 -23.69 -12.72
CA ALA A 625 -24.76 -22.41 -12.13
C ALA A 625 -25.73 -21.99 -11.00
N LEU A 626 -27.04 -22.08 -11.27
CA LEU A 626 -28.07 -21.76 -10.29
C LEU A 626 -28.03 -22.70 -9.08
N ASP A 627 -27.82 -24.01 -9.30
CA ASP A 627 -27.71 -25.00 -8.21
C ASP A 627 -26.54 -24.63 -7.27
N GLN A 628 -25.37 -24.22 -7.82
CA GLN A 628 -24.24 -23.80 -7.02
C GLN A 628 -24.52 -22.49 -6.26
N LEU A 629 -25.15 -21.51 -6.90
CA LEU A 629 -25.48 -20.23 -6.25
C LEU A 629 -26.53 -20.38 -5.13
N GLU A 630 -27.51 -21.24 -5.31
CA GLU A 630 -28.49 -21.55 -4.25
C GLU A 630 -27.83 -22.31 -3.08
N ARG A 631 -26.91 -23.23 -3.40
CA ARG A 631 -26.09 -23.89 -2.39
C ARG A 631 -25.17 -22.88 -1.67
N ALA A 632 -24.53 -21.96 -2.41
CA ALA A 632 -23.77 -20.86 -1.86
C ALA A 632 -24.59 -20.04 -0.84
N ARG A 633 -25.86 -19.78 -1.16
CA ARG A 633 -26.79 -19.10 -0.24
C ARG A 633 -27.02 -19.92 1.03
N SER A 634 -27.21 -21.25 0.91
CA SER A 634 -27.48 -22.11 2.06
C SER A 634 -26.31 -22.24 3.03
N VAL A 635 -25.06 -22.12 2.53
CA VAL A 635 -23.85 -22.18 3.36
C VAL A 635 -23.32 -20.79 3.76
N GLY A 636 -23.97 -19.71 3.33
CA GLY A 636 -23.57 -18.35 3.65
C GLY A 636 -22.27 -17.91 2.93
N ASP A 637 -22.09 -18.30 1.66
CA ASP A 637 -20.94 -17.87 0.86
C ASP A 637 -21.00 -16.35 0.59
N SER A 638 -20.05 -15.62 1.15
CA SER A 638 -19.98 -14.15 1.06
C SER A 638 -19.76 -13.61 -0.37
N GLY A 639 -19.39 -14.46 -1.32
CA GLY A 639 -19.32 -14.11 -2.75
C GLY A 639 -20.66 -13.60 -3.30
N LEU A 640 -21.77 -14.04 -2.72
CA LEU A 640 -23.12 -13.65 -3.15
C LEU A 640 -23.43 -12.14 -3.04
N ILE A 641 -22.68 -11.37 -2.25
CA ILE A 641 -22.83 -9.91 -2.22
C ILE A 641 -22.55 -9.24 -3.57
N TYR A 642 -21.83 -9.91 -4.45
CA TYR A 642 -21.52 -9.43 -5.80
C TYR A 642 -22.59 -9.80 -6.84
N ALA A 643 -23.48 -10.77 -6.53
CA ALA A 643 -24.36 -11.40 -7.50
C ALA A 643 -25.24 -10.43 -8.31
N ARG A 644 -25.71 -9.33 -7.69
CA ARG A 644 -26.59 -8.36 -8.34
C ARG A 644 -25.97 -7.69 -9.56
N ASN A 645 -24.69 -7.33 -9.52
CA ASN A 645 -24.04 -6.57 -10.57
C ASN A 645 -22.75 -7.21 -11.11
N ASP A 646 -22.52 -8.49 -10.82
CA ASP A 646 -21.43 -9.27 -11.38
C ASP A 646 -21.69 -9.59 -12.87
N PRO A 647 -20.82 -9.11 -13.81
CA PRO A 647 -20.96 -9.40 -15.22
C PRO A 647 -20.77 -10.87 -15.58
N LEU A 648 -20.06 -11.64 -14.76
CA LEU A 648 -19.88 -13.08 -15.00
C LEU A 648 -21.17 -13.87 -14.81
N LEU A 649 -22.15 -13.32 -14.10
CA LEU A 649 -23.49 -13.90 -13.91
C LEU A 649 -24.55 -13.34 -14.87
N ASP A 650 -24.17 -12.50 -15.85
CA ASP A 650 -25.13 -11.95 -16.83
C ASP A 650 -25.92 -13.00 -17.61
N PRO A 651 -25.36 -14.20 -17.94
CA PRO A 651 -26.15 -15.26 -18.58
C PRO A 651 -27.34 -15.75 -17.77
N LEU A 652 -27.43 -15.42 -16.47
CA LEU A 652 -28.51 -15.84 -15.57
C LEU A 652 -29.56 -14.76 -15.30
N ARG A 653 -29.41 -13.54 -15.84
CA ARG A 653 -30.27 -12.38 -15.49
C ARG A 653 -31.75 -12.63 -15.77
N ASP A 654 -32.07 -13.36 -16.83
CA ASP A 654 -33.45 -13.65 -17.22
C ASP A 654 -34.04 -14.88 -16.52
N GLU A 655 -33.27 -15.56 -15.67
CA GLU A 655 -33.71 -16.77 -14.98
C GLU A 655 -34.53 -16.44 -13.73
N PRO A 656 -35.78 -16.93 -13.60
CA PRO A 656 -36.65 -16.67 -12.43
C PRO A 656 -36.03 -17.12 -11.10
N ARG A 657 -35.22 -18.22 -11.14
CA ARG A 657 -34.49 -18.71 -9.95
C ARG A 657 -33.47 -17.69 -9.48
N PHE A 658 -32.75 -17.05 -10.42
CA PHE A 658 -31.78 -16.01 -10.09
C PHE A 658 -32.43 -14.76 -9.48
N ALA A 659 -33.60 -14.35 -10.02
CA ALA A 659 -34.34 -13.24 -9.45
C ALA A 659 -34.80 -13.53 -7.99
N LYS A 660 -35.27 -14.75 -7.72
CA LYS A 660 -35.62 -15.20 -6.35
C LYS A 660 -34.39 -15.21 -5.43
N LEU A 661 -33.25 -15.67 -5.92
CA LEU A 661 -31.99 -15.63 -5.17
C LEU A 661 -31.65 -14.18 -4.76
N LEU A 662 -31.66 -13.23 -5.70
CA LEU A 662 -31.39 -11.82 -5.42
C LEU A 662 -32.36 -11.23 -4.39
N GLN A 663 -33.64 -11.55 -4.49
CA GLN A 663 -34.64 -11.14 -3.49
C GLN A 663 -34.33 -11.70 -2.09
N SER A 664 -33.90 -12.97 -2.02
CA SER A 664 -33.54 -13.62 -0.74
C SER A 664 -32.31 -13.00 -0.07
N LEU A 665 -31.48 -12.29 -0.83
CA LEU A 665 -30.30 -11.55 -0.37
C LEU A 665 -30.63 -10.08 -0.02
N GLY A 666 -31.91 -9.67 -0.12
CA GLY A 666 -32.36 -8.31 0.14
C GLY A 666 -32.02 -7.31 -0.98
N PHE A 667 -31.58 -7.78 -2.15
CA PHE A 667 -31.47 -6.93 -3.34
C PHE A 667 -32.86 -6.70 -3.94
N ALA A 668 -33.20 -5.43 -4.14
CA ALA A 668 -34.47 -5.03 -4.75
C ALA A 668 -34.44 -5.19 -6.28
#